data_b1e9ee0963451411b7ce29452fe99e64
#
_entry.id   b1e9ee0963451411b7ce29452fe99e64
#
_cell.length_a   1.000
_cell.length_b   1.000
_cell.length_c   1.000
_cell.angle_alpha   90.00
_cell.angle_beta   90.00
_cell.angle_gamma   90.00
#
_symmetry.space_group_name_H-M   'P 1'
#
loop_
_entity.id
_entity.type
_entity.pdbx_description
1 polymer ?
#
loop_
_entity_poly.entity_id
_entity_poly.type
_entity_poly.pdbx_seq_one_letter_code
_entity_poly.pdbx_strand_id
1 'polypeptide(L)'
;MKRFLLVIGILCAFFCTVSPTQADDEVRYSIESYVGHLHLQEDSQATFTQEITYIFSTGYNGQYVTLGSVDPLPKGFKIHENPQVEAYVDGEKREIRVEESDLGNGRLLKIYNSRIVGGKVTIKVVWKIDHILELYSDIAELNWFPISDGDEDVAKLDFYVDGLDAKQGELYAHTGYFNPPAQIERTETGYHIQLWNFPKNGKLELHAYWPMTEALRRGQSNEIKKEKGKDKFLKKEKSIQQKTVIYKTLFLRVIPIVAILLFVLAFIPWVRYMISTRTRRIAKGVRLYEPPQNLPPFVLAKALYQLDFEQMVIYREKGQLKFNHLIQATMLDLIDRGNLRLTRDESGGTLTCLHHEGLADFELKFIEMIFDQETEIRISEVFSKYKINQATLKKDFRAAKTDTQRDRIRKVGSDVQSLLKRDAQQLSKGVEKEITKLGLPSYFRDLSEKEEAFSKTGCALHFWILLILFVSMCFLSFGFGSYLSSFYFWTILCLILLFIPFYIVMKLREDHLQSLENLDSQFEWMAFRNMIESIPNFNQAELESVVLWNRILVYATLYGQAKKVSQVLQSHQISVPYEDWDTVLWLTSSPNTYLDGSTLMSYAADSYSVSSFSINSSDGSGGFDGGGFSDGGGGGGFGAF
;
A
#
# COMPACT_ATOMS: atom_id res chain seq x y z
N MET A 1 17.90 4.22 3.75
CA MET A 1 16.91 4.07 2.66
C MET A 1 16.69 2.63 2.22
N LYS A 2 17.68 1.92 1.62
CA LYS A 2 17.50 0.51 1.17
C LYS A 2 17.03 -0.45 2.26
N ARG A 3 17.52 -0.36 3.50
CA ARG A 3 17.09 -1.21 4.63
C ARG A 3 15.67 -0.90 5.12
N PHE A 4 15.22 0.35 5.00
CA PHE A 4 13.86 0.77 5.38
C PHE A 4 12.82 0.34 4.33
N LEU A 5 13.16 0.45 3.04
CA LEU A 5 12.35 -0.09 1.93
C LEU A 5 12.27 -1.62 1.99
N LEU A 6 13.32 -2.29 2.45
CA LEU A 6 13.31 -3.73 2.66
C LEU A 6 12.35 -4.13 3.79
N VAL A 7 12.32 -3.40 4.89
CA VAL A 7 11.39 -3.64 6.01
C VAL A 7 9.95 -3.38 5.58
N ILE A 8 9.70 -2.31 4.80
CA ILE A 8 8.37 -2.04 4.23
C ILE A 8 8.00 -3.11 3.21
N GLY A 9 8.93 -3.53 2.36
CA GLY A 9 8.71 -4.62 1.40
C GLY A 9 8.36 -5.94 2.08
N ILE A 10 9.01 -6.28 3.18
CA ILE A 10 8.71 -7.46 4.00
C ILE A 10 7.33 -7.31 4.68
N LEU A 11 7.01 -6.12 5.21
CA LEU A 11 5.70 -5.82 5.77
C LEU A 11 4.58 -5.92 4.70
N CYS A 12 4.78 -5.34 3.52
CA CYS A 12 3.84 -5.44 2.41
C CYS A 12 3.72 -6.88 1.88
N ALA A 13 4.82 -7.63 1.80
CA ALA A 13 4.79 -9.05 1.40
C ALA A 13 4.01 -9.90 2.39
N PHE A 14 4.07 -9.60 3.68
CA PHE A 14 3.28 -10.28 4.71
C PHE A 14 1.77 -10.01 4.59
N PHE A 15 1.37 -8.86 4.03
CA PHE A 15 -0.03 -8.52 3.76
C PHE A 15 -0.52 -8.96 2.38
N CYS A 16 0.38 -9.22 1.44
CA CYS A 16 0.02 -9.67 0.07
C CYS A 16 -0.13 -11.19 -0.07
N THR A 17 0.06 -11.97 1.00
CA THR A 17 -0.15 -13.43 0.97
C THR A 17 -1.62 -13.85 1.15
N VAL A 18 -2.57 -12.92 1.05
CA VAL A 18 -3.96 -13.28 0.79
C VAL A 18 -4.09 -13.55 -0.70
N SER A 19 -3.74 -14.76 -1.11
CA SER A 19 -4.03 -15.22 -2.48
C SER A 19 -5.54 -15.22 -2.68
N PRO A 20 -6.04 -14.72 -3.81
CA PRO A 20 -7.39 -15.06 -4.23
C PRO A 20 -7.37 -16.57 -4.55
N THR A 21 -7.94 -17.38 -3.70
CA THR A 21 -8.28 -18.76 -4.01
C THR A 21 -9.19 -18.73 -5.24
N GLN A 22 -8.81 -19.51 -6.26
CA GLN A 22 -9.68 -19.83 -7.37
C GLN A 22 -11.02 -20.33 -6.81
N ALA A 23 -12.11 -19.89 -7.43
CA ALA A 23 -13.44 -20.38 -7.16
C ALA A 23 -13.52 -21.86 -7.59
N ASP A 24 -13.25 -22.76 -6.67
CA ASP A 24 -13.91 -24.05 -6.61
C ASP A 24 -15.38 -23.79 -6.20
N ASP A 25 -16.29 -24.68 -6.56
CA ASP A 25 -17.73 -24.60 -6.23
C ASP A 25 -17.94 -24.57 -4.71
N GLU A 26 -17.67 -23.42 -4.10
CA GLU A 26 -17.73 -23.21 -2.66
C GLU A 26 -19.19 -23.26 -2.21
N VAL A 27 -19.50 -24.20 -1.32
CA VAL A 27 -20.83 -24.33 -0.74
C VAL A 27 -21.18 -23.06 0.04
N ARG A 28 -22.21 -22.33 -0.41
CA ARG A 28 -22.63 -21.08 0.22
C ARG A 28 -23.82 -21.31 1.13
N TYR A 29 -23.63 -20.98 2.39
CA TYR A 29 -24.65 -21.09 3.41
C TYR A 29 -24.48 -20.01 4.49
N SER A 30 -25.51 -19.89 5.33
CA SER A 30 -25.48 -19.14 6.59
C SER A 30 -26.09 -19.99 7.69
N ILE A 31 -25.80 -19.68 8.95
CA ILE A 31 -26.36 -20.39 10.10
C ILE A 31 -27.40 -19.49 10.76
N GLU A 32 -28.67 -19.88 10.63
CA GLU A 32 -29.81 -19.15 11.18
C GLU A 32 -29.85 -19.26 12.70
N SER A 33 -29.63 -20.48 13.24
CA SER A 33 -29.66 -20.71 14.67
C SER A 33 -28.79 -21.88 15.12
N TYR A 34 -28.29 -21.79 16.32
CA TYR A 34 -27.67 -22.87 17.08
C TYR A 34 -28.38 -22.98 18.43
N VAL A 35 -28.93 -24.16 18.74
CA VAL A 35 -29.55 -24.44 20.03
C VAL A 35 -28.77 -25.57 20.71
N GLY A 36 -28.10 -25.25 21.81
CA GLY A 36 -27.42 -26.21 22.67
C GLY A 36 -28.22 -26.50 23.92
N HIS A 37 -28.27 -27.76 24.33
CA HIS A 37 -28.92 -28.14 25.58
C HIS A 37 -28.03 -29.18 26.32
N LEU A 38 -27.43 -28.76 27.42
CA LEU A 38 -26.62 -29.59 28.31
C LEU A 38 -27.43 -29.97 29.55
N HIS A 39 -27.80 -31.20 29.61
CA HIS A 39 -28.46 -31.81 30.78
C HIS A 39 -27.43 -32.54 31.65
N LEU A 40 -27.15 -32.00 32.83
CA LEU A 40 -26.20 -32.56 33.79
C LEU A 40 -26.90 -33.54 34.73
N GLN A 41 -26.24 -34.68 35.01
CA GLN A 41 -26.75 -35.67 35.95
C GLN A 41 -25.91 -35.66 37.24
N GLU A 42 -26.53 -36.09 38.33
CA GLU A 42 -25.89 -36.12 39.65
C GLU A 42 -24.70 -37.10 39.78
N ASP A 43 -24.49 -37.94 38.77
CA ASP A 43 -23.34 -38.84 38.67
C ASP A 43 -22.20 -38.30 37.79
N SER A 44 -22.27 -36.99 37.45
CA SER A 44 -21.34 -36.30 36.54
C SER A 44 -21.39 -36.76 35.07
N GLN A 45 -22.41 -37.55 34.70
CA GLN A 45 -22.73 -37.77 33.30
C GLN A 45 -23.50 -36.58 32.75
N ALA A 46 -23.50 -36.42 31.44
CA ALA A 46 -24.28 -35.40 30.77
C ALA A 46 -24.85 -35.92 29.44
N THR A 47 -26.00 -35.40 29.09
CA THR A 47 -26.54 -35.48 27.74
C THR A 47 -26.45 -34.08 27.10
N PHE A 48 -25.72 -33.98 25.99
CA PHE A 48 -25.63 -32.76 25.24
C PHE A 48 -26.37 -32.90 23.92
N THR A 49 -27.40 -32.07 23.72
CA THR A 49 -28.12 -31.97 22.46
C THR A 49 -27.75 -30.69 21.78
N GLN A 50 -27.34 -30.79 20.52
CA GLN A 50 -27.13 -29.59 19.68
C GLN A 50 -28.02 -29.68 18.44
N GLU A 51 -28.66 -28.55 18.12
CA GLU A 51 -29.50 -28.39 16.95
C GLU A 51 -29.02 -27.18 16.17
N ILE A 52 -28.61 -27.39 14.92
CA ILE A 52 -27.99 -26.35 14.08
C ILE A 52 -28.81 -26.21 12.82
N THR A 53 -29.26 -25.00 12.55
CA THR A 53 -30.06 -24.69 11.36
C THR A 53 -29.25 -23.92 10.35
N TYR A 54 -29.03 -24.53 9.20
CA TYR A 54 -28.31 -24.00 8.04
C TYR A 54 -29.30 -23.52 6.98
N ILE A 55 -28.98 -22.40 6.32
CA ILE A 55 -29.67 -21.89 5.12
C ILE A 55 -28.68 -21.92 3.96
N PHE A 56 -28.87 -22.85 3.04
CA PHE A 56 -28.02 -23.02 1.87
C PHE A 56 -28.56 -22.19 0.68
N SER A 57 -27.67 -21.48 0.00
CA SER A 57 -27.96 -20.80 -1.28
C SER A 57 -27.46 -21.60 -2.49
N THR A 58 -26.60 -22.58 -2.30
CA THR A 58 -26.10 -23.51 -3.33
C THR A 58 -26.40 -24.96 -2.98
N GLY A 59 -26.11 -25.89 -3.87
CA GLY A 59 -26.07 -27.32 -3.56
C GLY A 59 -24.99 -27.63 -2.51
N TYR A 60 -25.13 -28.75 -1.82
CA TYR A 60 -24.22 -29.20 -0.77
C TYR A 60 -24.18 -30.73 -0.70
N ASN A 61 -23.13 -31.30 -0.10
CA ASN A 61 -22.98 -32.74 0.12
C ASN A 61 -23.39 -33.16 1.53
N GLY A 62 -23.14 -32.34 2.52
CA GLY A 62 -23.46 -32.62 3.88
C GLY A 62 -23.00 -31.54 4.85
N GLN A 63 -23.07 -31.87 6.14
CA GLN A 63 -22.57 -31.05 7.24
C GLN A 63 -21.60 -31.85 8.08
N TYR A 64 -20.73 -31.13 8.78
CA TYR A 64 -19.90 -31.76 9.81
C TYR A 64 -20.15 -31.12 11.17
N VAL A 65 -19.99 -31.89 12.20
CA VAL A 65 -20.12 -31.46 13.60
C VAL A 65 -19.00 -32.12 14.39
N THR A 66 -18.27 -31.33 15.15
CA THR A 66 -17.26 -31.83 16.09
C THR A 66 -17.68 -31.57 17.52
N LEU A 67 -17.28 -32.45 18.41
CA LEU A 67 -17.43 -32.24 19.85
C LEU A 67 -16.15 -32.71 20.55
N GLY A 68 -15.65 -31.88 21.47
CA GLY A 68 -14.43 -32.18 22.23
C GLY A 68 -14.18 -31.16 23.32
N SER A 69 -12.95 -31.05 23.78
CA SER A 69 -12.51 -30.01 24.68
C SER A 69 -11.06 -29.58 24.39
N VAL A 70 -10.78 -28.33 24.59
CA VAL A 70 -9.48 -27.69 24.25
C VAL A 70 -8.50 -27.69 25.41
N ASP A 71 -8.98 -27.80 26.66
CA ASP A 71 -8.20 -27.74 27.90
C ASP A 71 -8.09 -29.09 28.58
N PRO A 72 -7.18 -29.24 29.58
CA PRO A 72 -7.08 -30.49 30.31
C PRO A 72 -8.44 -30.90 30.86
N LEU A 73 -8.96 -32.00 30.33
CA LEU A 73 -10.25 -32.57 30.65
C LEU A 73 -10.25 -33.12 32.06
N PRO A 74 -11.40 -33.13 32.74
CA PRO A 74 -11.55 -33.88 33.98
C PRO A 74 -11.10 -35.34 33.77
N LYS A 75 -10.52 -35.92 34.79
CA LYS A 75 -10.06 -37.30 34.72
C LYS A 75 -11.26 -38.22 34.46
N GLY A 76 -11.14 -39.06 33.43
CA GLY A 76 -12.22 -39.94 33.01
C GLY A 76 -13.22 -39.35 32.02
N PHE A 77 -13.06 -38.10 31.62
CA PHE A 77 -13.91 -37.48 30.57
C PHE A 77 -13.92 -38.36 29.31
N LYS A 78 -15.12 -38.66 28.82
CA LYS A 78 -15.30 -39.46 27.62
C LYS A 78 -16.58 -39.07 26.89
N ILE A 79 -16.47 -38.87 25.59
CA ILE A 79 -17.60 -38.74 24.69
C ILE A 79 -17.90 -40.15 24.12
N HIS A 80 -19.14 -40.60 24.27
CA HIS A 80 -19.56 -41.93 23.78
C HIS A 80 -19.60 -41.96 22.25
N GLU A 81 -19.30 -43.12 21.70
CA GLU A 81 -19.43 -43.41 20.27
C GLU A 81 -20.90 -43.51 19.84
N ASN A 82 -21.16 -43.36 18.54
CA ASN A 82 -22.47 -43.54 17.93
C ASN A 82 -23.56 -42.63 18.55
N PRO A 83 -23.35 -41.30 18.56
CA PRO A 83 -24.38 -40.35 18.98
C PRO A 83 -25.64 -40.49 18.11
N GLN A 84 -26.80 -40.10 18.65
CA GLN A 84 -28.01 -40.07 17.86
C GLN A 84 -27.99 -38.85 16.96
N VAL A 85 -28.19 -39.03 15.64
CA VAL A 85 -28.18 -37.96 14.64
C VAL A 85 -29.47 -37.98 13.86
N GLU A 86 -30.08 -36.81 13.71
CA GLU A 86 -31.25 -36.59 12.87
C GLU A 86 -31.02 -35.38 11.97
N ALA A 87 -31.52 -35.43 10.73
CA ALA A 87 -31.50 -34.33 9.80
C ALA A 87 -32.89 -34.04 9.25
N TYR A 88 -33.22 -32.78 9.17
CA TYR A 88 -34.48 -32.27 8.59
C TYR A 88 -34.15 -31.30 7.46
N VAL A 89 -34.72 -31.56 6.29
CA VAL A 89 -34.56 -30.71 5.12
C VAL A 89 -35.90 -30.09 4.79
N ASP A 90 -35.98 -28.76 4.82
CA ASP A 90 -37.22 -27.98 4.67
C ASP A 90 -38.37 -28.46 5.62
N GLY A 91 -37.97 -28.94 6.83
CA GLY A 91 -38.88 -29.45 7.86
C GLY A 91 -39.22 -30.93 7.77
N GLU A 92 -38.82 -31.62 6.72
CA GLU A 92 -39.05 -33.07 6.56
C GLU A 92 -37.81 -33.87 6.99
N LYS A 93 -38.04 -34.95 7.81
CA LYS A 93 -36.97 -35.84 8.22
C LYS A 93 -36.37 -36.60 7.03
N ARG A 94 -35.05 -36.62 6.93
CA ARG A 94 -34.30 -37.28 5.86
C ARG A 94 -33.52 -38.47 6.36
N GLU A 95 -33.38 -39.48 5.49
CA GLU A 95 -32.39 -40.52 5.70
C GLU A 95 -30.98 -39.96 5.49
N ILE A 96 -30.07 -40.31 6.39
CA ILE A 96 -28.71 -39.81 6.42
C ILE A 96 -27.70 -40.94 6.51
N ARG A 97 -26.52 -40.69 5.96
CA ARG A 97 -25.34 -41.52 6.26
C ARG A 97 -24.43 -40.69 7.17
N VAL A 98 -24.01 -41.28 8.26
CA VAL A 98 -23.10 -40.66 9.23
C VAL A 98 -21.78 -41.41 9.23
N GLU A 99 -20.69 -40.68 9.12
CA GLU A 99 -19.33 -41.16 9.30
C GLU A 99 -18.77 -40.52 10.58
N GLU A 100 -18.33 -41.33 11.52
CA GLU A 100 -17.72 -40.87 12.76
C GLU A 100 -16.22 -41.11 12.74
N SER A 101 -15.45 -40.16 13.22
CA SER A 101 -13.99 -40.23 13.36
C SER A 101 -13.57 -39.77 14.74
N ASP A 102 -12.59 -40.48 15.32
CA ASP A 102 -11.97 -40.13 16.61
C ASP A 102 -10.88 -39.07 16.36
N LEU A 103 -10.94 -37.97 17.10
CA LEU A 103 -9.94 -36.90 17.07
C LEU A 103 -8.93 -36.97 18.23
N GLY A 104 -8.99 -38.06 19.04
CA GLY A 104 -8.14 -38.25 20.22
C GLY A 104 -8.71 -37.61 21.48
N ASN A 105 -9.08 -36.35 21.46
CA ASN A 105 -9.75 -35.63 22.56
C ASN A 105 -11.16 -35.14 22.19
N GLY A 106 -11.73 -35.69 21.14
CA GLY A 106 -13.06 -35.37 20.65
C GLY A 106 -13.51 -36.29 19.52
N ARG A 107 -14.67 -35.99 18.95
CA ARG A 107 -15.32 -36.75 17.89
C ARG A 107 -15.69 -35.81 16.73
N LEU A 108 -15.53 -36.30 15.49
CA LEU A 108 -16.01 -35.67 14.28
C LEU A 108 -17.13 -36.51 13.65
N LEU A 109 -18.25 -35.91 13.34
CA LEU A 109 -19.31 -36.50 12.52
C LEU A 109 -19.38 -35.83 11.18
N LYS A 110 -19.37 -36.58 10.08
CA LYS A 110 -19.76 -36.16 8.75
C LYS A 110 -21.14 -36.71 8.43
N ILE A 111 -22.09 -35.81 8.17
CA ILE A 111 -23.51 -36.12 8.02
C ILE A 111 -23.87 -35.83 6.57
N TYR A 112 -24.04 -36.92 5.79
CA TYR A 112 -24.33 -36.84 4.35
C TYR A 112 -25.84 -36.83 4.13
N ASN A 113 -26.33 -35.73 3.58
CA ASN A 113 -27.72 -35.49 3.21
C ASN A 113 -27.81 -34.62 1.97
N SER A 114 -26.99 -34.90 0.96
CA SER A 114 -26.71 -34.06 -0.22
C SER A 114 -27.97 -33.56 -0.94
N ARG A 115 -27.86 -32.34 -1.50
CA ARG A 115 -28.89 -31.71 -2.32
C ARG A 115 -28.25 -30.83 -3.41
N ILE A 116 -28.81 -30.86 -4.62
CA ILE A 116 -28.30 -30.09 -5.75
C ILE A 116 -28.73 -28.60 -5.66
N VAL A 117 -29.86 -28.34 -4.99
CA VAL A 117 -30.42 -26.97 -4.82
C VAL A 117 -30.35 -26.60 -3.34
N GLY A 118 -30.14 -25.32 -3.04
CA GLY A 118 -30.14 -24.80 -1.68
C GLY A 118 -31.45 -25.10 -0.91
N GLY A 119 -31.50 -24.78 0.37
CA GLY A 119 -32.65 -25.00 1.23
C GLY A 119 -32.31 -24.87 2.69
N LYS A 120 -33.31 -25.08 3.56
CA LYS A 120 -33.13 -25.04 5.02
C LYS A 120 -32.85 -26.45 5.55
N VAL A 121 -31.74 -26.61 6.29
CA VAL A 121 -31.34 -27.90 6.88
C VAL A 121 -31.16 -27.72 8.37
N THR A 122 -31.83 -28.58 9.16
CA THR A 122 -31.62 -28.61 10.59
C THR A 122 -30.99 -29.96 10.95
N ILE A 123 -29.84 -29.94 11.59
CA ILE A 123 -29.13 -31.11 12.10
C ILE A 123 -29.29 -31.14 13.62
N LYS A 124 -29.72 -32.28 14.14
CA LYS A 124 -29.82 -32.53 15.58
C LYS A 124 -28.92 -33.69 15.96
N VAL A 125 -28.02 -33.46 16.93
CA VAL A 125 -27.10 -34.47 17.45
C VAL A 125 -27.25 -34.57 18.96
N VAL A 126 -27.36 -35.79 19.46
CA VAL A 126 -27.46 -36.08 20.91
C VAL A 126 -26.25 -36.87 21.34
N TRP A 127 -25.41 -36.27 22.14
CA TRP A 127 -24.19 -36.83 22.69
C TRP A 127 -24.38 -37.29 24.12
N LYS A 128 -23.70 -38.38 24.51
CA LYS A 128 -23.55 -38.80 25.89
C LYS A 128 -22.12 -38.57 26.33
N ILE A 129 -21.94 -37.94 27.48
CA ILE A 129 -20.64 -37.53 28.01
C ILE A 129 -20.50 -38.02 29.44
N ASP A 130 -19.38 -38.71 29.71
CA ASP A 130 -19.03 -39.12 31.08
C ASP A 130 -18.04 -38.14 31.68
N HIS A 131 -18.11 -37.91 32.97
CA HIS A 131 -17.13 -37.15 33.76
C HIS A 131 -16.91 -35.72 33.27
N ILE A 132 -17.98 -35.00 32.91
CA ILE A 132 -17.91 -33.59 32.43
C ILE A 132 -17.60 -32.60 33.57
N LEU A 133 -17.89 -32.96 34.83
CA LEU A 133 -17.67 -32.15 36.01
C LEU A 133 -16.34 -32.49 36.70
N GLU A 134 -15.58 -31.47 37.08
CA GLU A 134 -14.44 -31.62 37.98
C GLU A 134 -14.91 -31.48 39.43
N LEU A 135 -14.70 -32.52 40.25
CA LEU A 135 -15.23 -32.57 41.60
C LEU A 135 -14.18 -32.14 42.64
N TYR A 136 -14.52 -31.15 43.44
CA TYR A 136 -13.75 -30.67 44.60
C TYR A 136 -14.45 -31.05 45.91
N SER A 137 -13.79 -30.87 47.04
CA SER A 137 -14.38 -31.19 48.33
C SER A 137 -15.65 -30.41 48.67
N ASP A 138 -15.85 -29.21 48.08
CA ASP A 138 -16.91 -28.27 48.35
C ASP A 138 -17.80 -27.96 47.14
N ILE A 139 -17.32 -28.12 45.90
CA ILE A 139 -18.07 -27.83 44.66
C ILE A 139 -17.85 -28.92 43.60
N ALA A 140 -18.79 -28.95 42.64
CA ALA A 140 -18.62 -29.56 41.33
C ALA A 140 -18.48 -28.41 40.30
N GLU A 141 -17.40 -28.41 39.54
CA GLU A 141 -17.05 -27.36 38.55
C GLU A 141 -17.26 -27.89 37.13
N LEU A 142 -17.96 -27.11 36.30
CA LEU A 142 -18.01 -27.26 34.84
C LEU A 142 -17.08 -26.25 34.23
N ASN A 143 -16.12 -26.68 33.44
CA ASN A 143 -15.29 -25.84 32.60
C ASN A 143 -15.21 -26.48 31.23
N TRP A 144 -16.04 -26.03 30.28
CA TRP A 144 -16.20 -26.69 29.01
C TRP A 144 -16.47 -25.71 27.87
N PHE A 145 -15.97 -26.07 26.67
CA PHE A 145 -16.15 -25.32 25.44
C PHE A 145 -17.09 -26.08 24.48
N PRO A 146 -18.43 -25.92 24.58
CA PRO A 146 -19.37 -26.54 23.65
C PRO A 146 -19.20 -26.07 22.21
N ILE A 147 -18.70 -24.84 22.01
CA ILE A 147 -18.43 -24.24 20.69
C ILE A 147 -17.05 -23.60 20.74
N SER A 148 -16.19 -23.96 19.79
CA SER A 148 -14.84 -23.38 19.68
C SER A 148 -14.43 -23.05 18.24
N ASP A 149 -15.14 -23.60 17.24
CA ASP A 149 -14.79 -23.48 15.84
C ASP A 149 -16.05 -23.62 14.98
N GLY A 150 -16.56 -22.53 14.46
CA GLY A 150 -17.69 -22.51 13.53
C GLY A 150 -17.27 -21.84 12.22
N ASP A 151 -17.60 -22.44 11.09
CA ASP A 151 -17.19 -21.96 9.78
C ASP A 151 -17.90 -20.67 9.34
N GLU A 152 -19.06 -20.37 9.93
CA GLU A 152 -19.86 -19.19 9.60
C GLU A 152 -20.42 -18.52 10.86
N ASP A 153 -20.82 -17.25 10.74
CA ASP A 153 -21.48 -16.52 11.81
C ASP A 153 -22.84 -17.16 12.12
N VAL A 154 -23.18 -17.30 13.41
CA VAL A 154 -24.48 -17.79 13.88
C VAL A 154 -25.37 -16.60 14.21
N ALA A 155 -26.50 -16.46 13.50
CA ALA A 155 -27.39 -15.31 13.70
C ALA A 155 -28.01 -15.29 15.11
N LYS A 156 -28.43 -16.44 15.61
CA LYS A 156 -28.97 -16.59 16.96
C LYS A 156 -28.43 -17.87 17.62
N LEU A 157 -27.89 -17.75 18.83
CA LEU A 157 -27.42 -18.85 19.65
C LEU A 157 -28.18 -18.86 20.97
N ASP A 158 -28.87 -19.95 21.25
CA ASP A 158 -29.52 -20.25 22.52
C ASP A 158 -28.84 -21.46 23.14
N PHE A 159 -28.42 -21.40 24.40
CA PHE A 159 -27.80 -22.50 25.09
C PHE A 159 -28.44 -22.71 26.48
N TYR A 160 -28.87 -23.91 26.75
CA TYR A 160 -29.52 -24.30 28.00
C TYR A 160 -28.61 -25.22 28.80
N VAL A 161 -28.54 -24.99 30.13
CA VAL A 161 -27.84 -25.85 31.08
C VAL A 161 -28.78 -26.16 32.21
N ASP A 162 -29.11 -27.42 32.40
CA ASP A 162 -30.01 -27.87 33.47
C ASP A 162 -29.57 -29.19 34.12
N GLY A 163 -30.42 -29.77 34.97
CA GLY A 163 -30.20 -31.03 35.65
C GLY A 163 -29.66 -30.92 37.07
N LEU A 164 -28.92 -29.82 37.37
CA LEU A 164 -28.48 -29.50 38.74
C LEU A 164 -29.18 -28.22 39.23
N ASP A 165 -29.35 -28.09 40.57
CA ASP A 165 -30.09 -27.01 41.17
C ASP A 165 -29.45 -25.61 40.88
N ALA A 166 -30.00 -24.90 39.93
CA ALA A 166 -29.52 -23.56 39.52
C ALA A 166 -29.62 -22.52 40.67
N LYS A 167 -30.44 -22.72 41.69
CA LYS A 167 -30.52 -21.80 42.81
C LYS A 167 -29.29 -21.79 43.70
N GLN A 168 -28.57 -22.91 43.70
CA GLN A 168 -27.37 -23.09 44.50
C GLN A 168 -26.06 -22.93 43.66
N GLY A 169 -26.17 -22.95 42.34
CA GLY A 169 -25.03 -22.80 41.39
C GLY A 169 -24.84 -21.38 40.90
N GLU A 170 -23.71 -21.13 40.29
CA GLU A 170 -23.42 -19.96 39.47
C GLU A 170 -22.84 -20.39 38.14
N LEU A 171 -23.27 -19.72 37.06
CA LEU A 171 -22.80 -19.98 35.72
C LEU A 171 -22.33 -18.69 35.07
N TYR A 172 -21.17 -18.74 34.44
CA TYR A 172 -20.56 -17.74 33.60
C TYR A 172 -20.41 -18.30 32.18
N ALA A 173 -20.65 -17.46 31.19
CA ALA A 173 -20.45 -17.78 29.78
C ALA A 173 -19.49 -16.79 29.15
N HIS A 174 -18.34 -17.27 28.70
CA HIS A 174 -17.29 -16.45 28.13
C HIS A 174 -17.23 -16.62 26.62
N THR A 175 -17.27 -15.51 25.90
CA THR A 175 -17.18 -15.45 24.43
C THR A 175 -15.86 -14.84 23.95
N GLY A 176 -14.93 -14.60 24.89
CA GLY A 176 -13.69 -13.88 24.67
C GLY A 176 -13.73 -12.42 25.16
N TYR A 177 -12.54 -11.82 25.28
CA TYR A 177 -12.40 -10.50 25.94
C TYR A 177 -13.05 -9.34 25.20
N PHE A 178 -13.21 -9.43 23.87
CA PHE A 178 -13.70 -8.33 23.02
C PHE A 178 -15.13 -8.53 22.51
N ASN A 179 -15.62 -9.75 22.51
CA ASN A 179 -16.96 -10.07 22.05
C ASN A 179 -18.05 -9.50 23.00
N PRO A 180 -19.28 -9.34 22.51
CA PRO A 180 -20.41 -9.02 23.36
C PRO A 180 -20.57 -10.09 24.47
N PRO A 181 -20.88 -9.69 25.71
CA PRO A 181 -21.15 -10.65 26.77
C PRO A 181 -22.42 -11.44 26.45
N ALA A 182 -22.42 -12.71 26.80
CA ALA A 182 -23.63 -13.52 26.74
C ALA A 182 -24.70 -12.97 27.72
N GLN A 183 -25.94 -13.00 27.31
CA GLN A 183 -27.06 -12.78 28.22
C GLN A 183 -27.36 -14.10 28.92
N ILE A 184 -27.34 -14.11 30.24
CA ILE A 184 -27.59 -15.31 31.05
C ILE A 184 -28.82 -15.06 31.90
N GLU A 185 -29.81 -15.91 31.71
CA GLU A 185 -31.05 -15.91 32.52
C GLU A 185 -31.10 -17.20 33.34
N ARG A 186 -31.38 -17.05 34.64
CA ARG A 186 -31.63 -18.21 35.50
C ARG A 186 -33.10 -18.58 35.37
N THR A 187 -33.36 -19.79 34.93
CA THR A 187 -34.71 -20.37 34.81
C THR A 187 -35.07 -21.17 36.06
N GLU A 188 -36.28 -21.72 36.11
CA GLU A 188 -36.70 -22.61 37.24
C GLU A 188 -35.87 -23.87 37.32
N THR A 189 -35.38 -24.41 36.19
CA THR A 189 -34.70 -25.69 36.09
C THR A 189 -33.21 -25.58 35.81
N GLY A 190 -32.70 -24.40 35.44
CA GLY A 190 -31.32 -24.26 34.99
C GLY A 190 -30.95 -22.83 34.60
N TYR A 191 -30.19 -22.71 33.54
CA TYR A 191 -29.73 -21.46 32.95
C TYR A 191 -30.04 -21.45 31.46
N HIS A 192 -30.46 -20.27 30.95
CA HIS A 192 -30.55 -19.99 29.53
C HIS A 192 -29.54 -18.91 29.18
N ILE A 193 -28.69 -19.20 28.17
CA ILE A 193 -27.65 -18.34 27.65
C ILE A 193 -28.04 -17.95 26.24
N GLN A 194 -28.07 -16.65 25.96
CA GLN A 194 -28.46 -16.14 24.64
C GLN A 194 -27.39 -15.22 24.07
N LEU A 195 -27.09 -15.42 22.79
CA LEU A 195 -26.17 -14.62 22.00
C LEU A 195 -26.75 -14.33 20.61
N TRP A 196 -26.49 -13.14 20.11
CA TRP A 196 -26.86 -12.72 18.76
C TRP A 196 -25.60 -12.44 17.96
N ASN A 197 -25.61 -12.81 16.67
CA ASN A 197 -24.46 -12.63 15.76
C ASN A 197 -23.16 -13.20 16.36
N PHE A 198 -23.22 -14.46 16.79
CA PHE A 198 -22.04 -15.16 17.30
C PHE A 198 -21.06 -15.36 16.16
N PRO A 199 -19.81 -14.86 16.27
CA PRO A 199 -18.92 -14.76 15.12
C PRO A 199 -18.36 -16.13 14.70
N LYS A 200 -18.06 -16.27 13.42
CA LYS A 200 -17.21 -17.32 12.85
C LYS A 200 -15.95 -17.51 13.70
N ASN A 201 -15.54 -18.76 13.93
CA ASN A 201 -14.44 -19.13 14.83
C ASN A 201 -14.61 -18.57 16.26
N GLY A 202 -15.81 -18.21 16.65
CA GLY A 202 -16.14 -17.78 18.01
C GLY A 202 -16.04 -18.94 18.98
N LYS A 203 -15.67 -18.62 20.23
CA LYS A 203 -15.60 -19.61 21.32
C LYS A 203 -16.65 -19.29 22.37
N LEU A 204 -17.40 -20.30 22.79
CA LEU A 204 -18.27 -20.23 23.94
C LEU A 204 -17.70 -21.15 25.02
N GLU A 205 -17.23 -20.57 26.13
CA GLU A 205 -16.79 -21.32 27.33
C GLU A 205 -17.89 -21.21 28.37
N LEU A 206 -18.31 -22.36 28.87
CA LEU A 206 -19.20 -22.47 30.00
C LEU A 206 -18.36 -22.76 31.25
N HIS A 207 -18.41 -21.86 32.22
CA HIS A 207 -17.71 -21.98 33.49
C HIS A 207 -18.72 -21.83 34.62
N ALA A 208 -19.00 -22.92 35.31
CA ALA A 208 -20.05 -22.98 36.33
C ALA A 208 -19.63 -23.83 37.53
N TYR A 209 -20.25 -23.56 38.66
CA TYR A 209 -20.11 -24.41 39.81
C TYR A 209 -21.45 -24.64 40.51
N TRP A 210 -21.54 -25.79 41.14
CA TRP A 210 -22.62 -26.17 42.05
C TRP A 210 -22.00 -26.66 43.35
N PRO A 211 -22.68 -26.52 44.52
CA PRO A 211 -22.24 -27.14 45.78
C PRO A 211 -22.13 -28.64 45.64
N MET A 212 -21.16 -29.23 46.29
CA MET A 212 -21.01 -30.67 46.34
C MET A 212 -22.19 -31.31 47.07
N THR A 213 -22.92 -32.21 46.41
CA THR A 213 -24.03 -32.98 46.98
C THR A 213 -23.60 -34.43 47.33
N GLU A 214 -24.38 -35.11 48.18
CA GLU A 214 -24.15 -36.53 48.49
C GLU A 214 -24.31 -37.43 47.24
N ALA A 215 -25.19 -37.07 46.32
CA ALA A 215 -25.38 -37.79 45.06
C ALA A 215 -24.15 -37.69 44.16
N LEU A 216 -23.62 -36.48 43.92
CA LEU A 216 -22.36 -36.23 43.20
C LEU A 216 -21.17 -36.97 43.86
N ARG A 217 -21.13 -36.98 45.19
CA ARG A 217 -20.07 -37.64 45.97
C ARG A 217 -20.10 -39.15 45.80
N ARG A 218 -21.29 -39.79 45.76
CA ARG A 218 -21.45 -41.22 45.58
C ARG A 218 -21.15 -41.67 44.15
N GLY A 219 -21.49 -40.86 43.18
CA GLY A 219 -21.28 -41.19 41.78
C GLY A 219 -19.81 -41.35 41.38
N GLN A 220 -18.89 -40.65 42.04
CA GLN A 220 -17.47 -40.62 41.66
C GLN A 220 -16.49 -40.53 42.85
N SER A 221 -16.68 -41.32 43.86
CA SER A 221 -15.93 -41.24 45.13
C SER A 221 -14.40 -41.30 45.01
N ASN A 222 -13.85 -41.84 43.93
CA ASN A 222 -12.40 -42.02 43.76
C ASN A 222 -11.72 -40.83 43.06
N GLU A 223 -12.45 -39.79 42.61
CA GLU A 223 -11.92 -38.72 41.77
C GLU A 223 -12.11 -37.31 42.39
N ILE A 224 -12.60 -37.25 43.61
CA ILE A 224 -12.84 -36.01 44.32
C ILE A 224 -11.52 -35.41 44.79
N LYS A 225 -11.19 -34.20 44.32
CA LYS A 225 -10.02 -33.44 44.79
C LYS A 225 -10.23 -33.04 46.26
N LYS A 226 -9.22 -33.28 47.09
CA LYS A 226 -9.29 -32.96 48.54
C LYS A 226 -9.30 -31.46 48.84
N GLU A 227 -8.83 -30.65 47.90
CA GLU A 227 -8.81 -29.17 48.02
C GLU A 227 -10.21 -28.58 47.83
N LYS A 228 -10.41 -27.36 48.36
CA LYS A 228 -11.61 -26.55 48.09
C LYS A 228 -11.49 -25.86 46.75
N GLY A 229 -12.51 -25.97 45.90
CA GLY A 229 -12.53 -25.41 44.54
C GLY A 229 -13.14 -24.02 44.46
N LYS A 230 -14.10 -23.66 45.32
CA LYS A 230 -14.89 -22.44 45.23
C LYS A 230 -14.04 -21.15 45.18
N ASP A 231 -13.08 -21.03 46.09
CA ASP A 231 -12.23 -19.84 46.15
C ASP A 231 -11.34 -19.71 44.91
N LYS A 232 -10.87 -20.81 44.37
CA LYS A 232 -10.07 -20.90 43.14
C LYS A 232 -10.93 -20.48 41.93
N PHE A 233 -12.14 -21.00 41.83
CA PHE A 233 -13.13 -20.64 40.82
C PHE A 233 -13.41 -19.12 40.81
N LEU A 234 -13.82 -18.56 41.95
CA LEU A 234 -14.13 -17.15 42.07
C LEU A 234 -12.92 -16.25 41.77
N LYS A 235 -11.72 -16.68 42.14
CA LYS A 235 -10.47 -15.97 41.80
C LYS A 235 -10.21 -15.99 40.29
N LYS A 236 -10.47 -17.11 39.60
CA LYS A 236 -10.36 -17.22 38.14
C LYS A 236 -11.34 -16.29 37.47
N GLU A 237 -12.60 -16.29 37.86
CA GLU A 237 -13.65 -15.41 37.34
C GLU A 237 -13.32 -13.92 37.53
N LYS A 238 -12.93 -13.53 38.73
CA LYS A 238 -12.48 -12.16 39.01
C LYS A 238 -11.30 -11.74 38.12
N SER A 239 -10.35 -12.64 37.91
CA SER A 239 -9.22 -12.38 37.00
C SER A 239 -9.67 -12.19 35.56
N ILE A 240 -10.60 -13.00 35.06
CA ILE A 240 -11.17 -12.88 33.68
C ILE A 240 -11.88 -11.53 33.54
N GLN A 241 -12.72 -11.16 34.51
CA GLN A 241 -13.41 -9.87 34.50
C GLN A 241 -12.42 -8.69 34.50
N GLN A 242 -11.40 -8.73 35.37
CA GLN A 242 -10.38 -7.68 35.42
C GLN A 242 -9.61 -7.56 34.10
N LYS A 243 -9.16 -8.69 33.55
CA LYS A 243 -8.48 -8.72 32.24
C LYS A 243 -9.37 -8.16 31.13
N THR A 244 -10.65 -8.51 31.10
CA THR A 244 -11.63 -8.00 30.14
C THR A 244 -11.71 -6.48 30.18
N VAL A 245 -11.86 -5.90 31.38
CA VAL A 245 -11.90 -4.44 31.56
C VAL A 245 -10.59 -3.79 31.14
N ILE A 246 -9.45 -4.34 31.55
CA ILE A 246 -8.12 -3.83 31.21
C ILE A 246 -7.92 -3.84 29.70
N TYR A 247 -8.17 -4.98 29.04
CA TYR A 247 -7.95 -5.12 27.60
C TYR A 247 -8.89 -4.23 26.79
N LYS A 248 -10.20 -4.21 27.11
CA LYS A 248 -11.14 -3.30 26.45
C LYS A 248 -10.75 -1.84 26.64
N THR A 249 -10.36 -1.44 27.85
CA THR A 249 -9.92 -0.07 28.11
C THR A 249 -8.64 0.27 27.36
N LEU A 250 -7.63 -0.61 27.42
CA LEU A 250 -6.34 -0.37 26.78
C LEU A 250 -6.48 -0.28 25.24
N PHE A 251 -7.05 -1.30 24.62
CA PHE A 251 -7.07 -1.42 23.15
C PHE A 251 -8.16 -0.60 22.48
N LEU A 252 -9.33 -0.40 23.11
CA LEU A 252 -10.43 0.34 22.49
C LEU A 252 -10.45 1.83 22.87
N ARG A 253 -9.71 2.25 23.92
CA ARG A 253 -9.70 3.65 24.37
C ARG A 253 -8.29 4.23 24.45
N VAL A 254 -7.41 3.65 25.26
CA VAL A 254 -6.10 4.26 25.55
C VAL A 254 -5.20 4.31 24.32
N ILE A 255 -4.98 3.18 23.64
CA ILE A 255 -4.11 3.11 22.47
C ILE A 255 -4.58 4.04 21.34
N PRO A 256 -5.87 4.05 20.92
CA PRO A 256 -6.35 4.99 19.91
C PRO A 256 -6.18 6.47 20.32
N ILE A 257 -6.47 6.82 21.57
CA ILE A 257 -6.32 8.19 22.06
C ILE A 257 -4.84 8.60 22.02
N VAL A 258 -3.94 7.74 22.51
CA VAL A 258 -2.50 8.01 22.49
C VAL A 258 -1.98 8.12 21.06
N ALA A 259 -2.42 7.25 20.16
CA ALA A 259 -2.05 7.31 18.75
C ALA A 259 -2.50 8.62 18.09
N ILE A 260 -3.74 9.07 18.33
CA ILE A 260 -4.26 10.35 17.84
C ILE A 260 -3.45 11.52 18.42
N LEU A 261 -3.17 11.51 19.73
CA LEU A 261 -2.38 12.57 20.37
C LEU A 261 -0.97 12.66 19.77
N LEU A 262 -0.29 11.54 19.61
CA LEU A 262 1.03 11.47 18.99
C LEU A 262 0.99 11.93 17.54
N PHE A 263 -0.08 11.59 16.80
CA PHE A 263 -0.29 12.05 15.43
C PHE A 263 -0.39 13.57 15.35
N VAL A 264 -1.20 14.19 16.21
CA VAL A 264 -1.32 15.65 16.30
C VAL A 264 0.02 16.29 16.65
N LEU A 265 0.74 15.72 17.62
CA LEU A 265 2.09 16.20 17.99
C LEU A 265 3.10 16.06 16.84
N ALA A 266 3.04 14.95 16.08
CA ALA A 266 3.90 14.75 14.93
C ALA A 266 3.59 15.71 13.78
N PHE A 267 2.39 16.26 13.71
CA PHE A 267 2.00 17.22 12.68
C PHE A 267 2.67 18.58 12.86
N ILE A 268 2.99 18.98 14.09
CA ILE A 268 3.62 20.28 14.40
C ILE A 268 4.98 20.45 13.71
N PRO A 269 5.98 19.56 13.86
CA PRO A 269 7.26 19.68 13.16
C PRO A 269 7.09 19.62 11.64
N TRP A 270 6.12 18.89 11.13
CA TRP A 270 5.80 18.83 9.71
C TRP A 270 5.29 20.16 9.16
N VAL A 271 4.35 20.79 9.83
CA VAL A 271 3.83 22.12 9.43
C VAL A 271 4.96 23.15 9.48
N ARG A 272 5.79 23.14 10.52
CA ARG A 272 6.97 24.03 10.63
C ARG A 272 7.95 23.79 9.48
N TYR A 273 8.24 22.54 9.15
CA TYR A 273 9.08 22.19 8.01
C TYR A 273 8.48 22.71 6.69
N MET A 274 7.20 22.46 6.42
CA MET A 274 6.53 22.96 5.20
C MET A 274 6.50 24.48 5.10
N ILE A 275 6.28 25.16 6.22
CA ILE A 275 6.28 26.64 6.22
C ILE A 275 7.70 27.18 5.95
N SER A 276 8.73 26.63 6.58
CA SER A 276 10.11 27.10 6.43
C SER A 276 10.70 26.79 5.06
N THR A 277 10.28 25.68 4.44
CA THR A 277 10.77 25.24 3.12
C THR A 277 9.90 25.72 1.95
N ARG A 278 8.81 26.46 2.23
CA ARG A 278 7.88 26.94 1.20
C ARG A 278 8.58 27.89 0.22
N THR A 279 8.46 27.57 -1.08
CA THR A 279 8.92 28.46 -2.16
C THR A 279 8.10 29.74 -2.17
N ARG A 280 8.77 30.89 -2.12
CA ARG A 280 8.16 32.20 -2.28
C ARG A 280 7.98 32.52 -3.76
N ARG A 281 6.84 33.10 -4.11
CA ARG A 281 6.48 33.48 -5.47
C ARG A 281 5.90 34.89 -5.46
N ILE A 282 6.06 35.60 -6.58
CA ILE A 282 5.42 36.92 -6.81
C ILE A 282 4.03 36.72 -7.39
N ALA A 283 3.23 37.78 -7.32
CA ALA A 283 1.92 37.83 -7.97
C ALA A 283 2.05 37.75 -9.51
N LYS A 284 1.14 37.02 -10.15
CA LYS A 284 1.14 36.84 -11.62
C LYS A 284 0.98 38.14 -12.41
N GLY A 285 0.44 39.19 -11.80
CA GLY A 285 0.30 40.50 -12.42
C GLY A 285 1.59 41.33 -12.47
N VAL A 286 2.63 40.93 -11.70
CA VAL A 286 3.93 41.61 -11.76
C VAL A 286 4.69 41.14 -12.98
N ARG A 287 5.07 42.07 -13.86
CA ARG A 287 5.71 41.78 -15.15
C ARG A 287 6.97 42.62 -15.32
N LEU A 288 8.00 42.03 -15.95
CA LEU A 288 9.20 42.68 -16.40
C LEU A 288 9.32 42.43 -17.90
N TYR A 289 9.47 43.49 -18.69
CA TYR A 289 9.39 43.42 -20.17
C TYR A 289 10.73 43.06 -20.83
N GLU A 290 11.82 43.12 -20.08
CA GLU A 290 13.15 42.74 -20.53
C GLU A 290 13.71 41.64 -19.64
N PRO A 291 14.57 40.72 -20.16
CA PRO A 291 15.24 39.72 -19.32
C PRO A 291 16.15 40.45 -18.34
N PRO A 292 16.17 40.04 -17.03
CA PRO A 292 17.03 40.69 -16.02
C PRO A 292 18.52 40.65 -16.39
N GLN A 293 18.92 39.58 -17.06
CA GLN A 293 20.26 39.38 -17.63
C GLN A 293 20.16 38.56 -18.91
N ASN A 294 21.09 38.78 -19.83
CA ASN A 294 21.14 37.98 -21.06
C ASN A 294 21.87 36.63 -20.82
N LEU A 295 21.19 35.68 -20.17
CA LEU A 295 21.76 34.39 -19.85
C LEU A 295 21.49 33.34 -20.92
N PRO A 296 22.47 32.49 -21.29
CA PRO A 296 22.22 31.34 -22.11
C PRO A 296 21.20 30.39 -21.45
N PRO A 297 20.32 29.71 -22.21
CA PRO A 297 19.27 28.85 -21.65
C PRO A 297 19.76 27.77 -20.67
N PHE A 298 20.89 27.10 -20.93
CA PHE A 298 21.47 26.12 -20.02
C PHE A 298 21.92 26.72 -18.69
N VAL A 299 22.53 27.91 -18.74
CA VAL A 299 22.98 28.65 -17.55
C VAL A 299 21.78 29.03 -16.70
N LEU A 300 20.74 29.60 -17.33
CA LEU A 300 19.50 29.99 -16.66
C LEU A 300 18.80 28.75 -16.03
N ALA A 301 18.69 27.65 -16.79
CA ALA A 301 18.06 26.45 -16.32
C ALA A 301 18.82 25.80 -15.15
N LYS A 302 20.14 25.77 -15.18
CA LYS A 302 20.98 25.23 -14.10
C LYS A 302 20.91 26.12 -12.86
N ALA A 303 21.03 27.45 -13.02
CA ALA A 303 21.09 28.38 -11.91
C ALA A 303 19.74 28.55 -11.20
N LEU A 304 18.62 28.72 -11.94
CA LEU A 304 17.32 29.03 -11.35
C LEU A 304 16.34 27.86 -11.26
N TYR A 305 16.52 26.80 -12.06
CA TYR A 305 15.53 25.74 -12.18
C TYR A 305 16.06 24.34 -11.87
N GLN A 306 17.30 24.24 -11.37
CA GLN A 306 17.94 22.97 -10.95
C GLN A 306 17.94 21.91 -12.06
N LEU A 307 18.60 22.25 -13.16
CA LEU A 307 18.83 21.33 -14.26
C LEU A 307 19.81 20.22 -13.86
N ASP A 308 19.38 18.99 -14.05
CA ASP A 308 20.23 17.80 -14.01
C ASP A 308 20.44 17.27 -15.44
N PHE A 309 21.65 17.38 -15.94
CA PHE A 309 21.99 16.94 -17.28
C PHE A 309 22.06 15.41 -17.39
N GLU A 310 22.46 14.70 -16.32
CA GLU A 310 22.58 13.24 -16.34
C GLU A 310 21.20 12.56 -16.38
N GLN A 311 20.25 13.12 -15.63
CA GLN A 311 18.86 12.61 -15.60
C GLN A 311 17.96 13.27 -16.64
N MET A 312 18.45 14.29 -17.35
CA MET A 312 17.69 15.10 -18.32
C MET A 312 16.40 15.68 -17.73
N VAL A 313 16.48 16.16 -16.48
CA VAL A 313 15.32 16.65 -15.72
C VAL A 313 15.60 18.05 -15.19
N ILE A 314 14.55 18.87 -15.19
CA ILE A 314 14.49 20.15 -14.50
C ILE A 314 13.62 19.95 -13.25
N TYR A 315 14.22 20.04 -12.05
CA TYR A 315 13.52 19.69 -10.82
C TYR A 315 12.52 20.76 -10.38
N ARG A 316 12.83 22.02 -10.57
CA ARG A 316 11.88 23.10 -10.30
C ARG A 316 10.91 23.30 -11.44
N GLU A 317 9.68 23.69 -11.11
CA GLU A 317 8.60 23.91 -12.07
C GLU A 317 8.27 22.65 -12.89
N LYS A 318 8.26 21.47 -12.23
CA LYS A 318 7.91 20.18 -12.85
C LYS A 318 6.61 20.30 -13.67
N GLY A 319 6.72 19.93 -14.95
CA GLY A 319 5.61 19.95 -15.92
C GLY A 319 5.45 21.25 -16.71
N GLN A 320 6.08 22.35 -16.31
CA GLN A 320 6.09 23.62 -17.06
C GLN A 320 7.39 23.80 -17.84
N LEU A 321 8.54 23.55 -17.20
CA LEU A 321 9.84 23.50 -17.84
C LEU A 321 10.19 22.07 -18.19
N LYS A 322 10.48 21.82 -19.44
CA LYS A 322 10.83 20.49 -19.95
C LYS A 322 12.23 20.51 -20.56
N PHE A 323 12.97 19.42 -20.38
CA PHE A 323 14.32 19.30 -20.94
C PHE A 323 14.35 19.45 -22.46
N ASN A 324 13.32 18.94 -23.17
CA ASN A 324 13.22 19.10 -24.62
C ASN A 324 13.09 20.56 -25.05
N HIS A 325 12.32 21.39 -24.33
CA HIS A 325 12.24 22.82 -24.62
C HIS A 325 13.56 23.56 -24.36
N LEU A 326 14.33 23.11 -23.36
CA LEU A 326 15.63 23.65 -23.05
C LEU A 326 16.63 23.43 -24.19
N ILE A 327 16.69 22.19 -24.73
CA ILE A 327 17.52 21.88 -25.90
C ILE A 327 17.13 22.77 -27.08
N GLN A 328 15.84 22.86 -27.39
CA GLN A 328 15.32 23.71 -28.47
C GLN A 328 15.65 25.19 -28.25
N ALA A 329 15.49 25.70 -27.03
CA ALA A 329 15.82 27.07 -26.67
C ALA A 329 17.32 27.36 -26.84
N THR A 330 18.19 26.40 -26.49
CA THR A 330 19.64 26.54 -26.65
C THR A 330 20.04 26.51 -28.12
N MET A 331 19.42 25.70 -28.96
CA MET A 331 19.64 25.73 -30.40
C MET A 331 19.18 27.07 -31.00
N LEU A 332 18.01 27.57 -30.60
CA LEU A 332 17.49 28.87 -31.04
C LEU A 332 18.39 30.03 -30.59
N ASP A 333 18.95 29.95 -29.37
CA ASP A 333 19.92 30.94 -28.89
C ASP A 333 21.20 30.98 -29.75
N LEU A 334 21.72 29.80 -30.14
CA LEU A 334 22.89 29.70 -31.03
C LEU A 334 22.59 30.17 -32.46
N ILE A 335 21.35 29.99 -32.93
CA ILE A 335 20.89 30.54 -34.23
C ILE A 335 20.74 32.06 -34.13
N ASP A 336 20.17 32.58 -33.05
CA ASP A 336 20.00 34.02 -32.82
C ASP A 336 21.36 34.78 -32.80
N ARG A 337 22.39 34.12 -32.26
CA ARG A 337 23.76 34.64 -32.21
C ARG A 337 24.56 34.39 -33.48
N GLY A 338 24.00 33.72 -34.50
CA GLY A 338 24.64 33.45 -35.78
C GLY A 338 25.66 32.31 -35.76
N ASN A 339 25.81 31.56 -34.66
CA ASN A 339 26.73 30.42 -34.59
C ASN A 339 26.21 29.21 -35.36
N LEU A 340 24.88 29.03 -35.37
CA LEU A 340 24.22 27.97 -36.14
C LEU A 340 23.29 28.58 -37.19
N ARG A 341 23.12 27.87 -38.31
CA ARG A 341 22.11 28.20 -39.32
C ARG A 341 21.23 26.98 -39.56
N LEU A 342 19.94 27.19 -39.56
CA LEU A 342 18.93 26.20 -39.92
C LEU A 342 18.36 26.55 -41.28
N THR A 343 18.48 25.66 -42.25
CA THR A 343 17.91 25.82 -43.59
C THR A 343 16.85 24.77 -43.80
N ARG A 344 15.64 25.18 -44.21
CA ARG A 344 14.52 24.26 -44.46
C ARG A 344 14.56 23.80 -45.91
N ASP A 345 14.34 22.50 -46.13
CA ASP A 345 14.22 21.87 -47.45
C ASP A 345 13.01 20.93 -47.50
N GLU A 346 12.75 20.33 -48.67
CA GLU A 346 11.65 19.36 -48.86
C GLU A 346 11.80 18.09 -48.00
N SER A 347 13.01 17.79 -47.54
CA SER A 347 13.35 16.59 -46.72
C SER A 347 13.30 16.87 -45.20
N GLY A 348 12.96 18.12 -44.79
CA GLY A 348 12.82 18.55 -43.39
C GLY A 348 13.71 19.72 -43.03
N GLY A 349 15.01 19.64 -43.19
CA GLY A 349 15.95 20.71 -42.95
C GLY A 349 17.35 20.27 -42.58
N THR A 350 18.28 21.20 -42.74
CA THR A 350 19.70 21.03 -42.50
C THR A 350 20.19 22.06 -41.49
N LEU A 351 20.94 21.57 -40.48
CA LEU A 351 21.58 22.41 -39.47
C LEU A 351 23.08 22.51 -39.79
N THR A 352 23.60 23.72 -39.89
CA THR A 352 24.98 24.04 -40.22
C THR A 352 25.65 24.79 -39.07
N CYS A 353 26.84 24.40 -38.65
CA CYS A 353 27.67 25.17 -37.73
C CYS A 353 28.51 26.16 -38.53
N LEU A 354 28.30 27.48 -38.34
CA LEU A 354 28.97 28.51 -39.11
C LEU A 354 30.32 28.88 -38.52
N HIS A 355 30.38 29.11 -37.22
CA HIS A 355 31.64 29.45 -36.53
C HIS A 355 31.51 29.16 -35.01
N HIS A 356 32.65 29.06 -34.35
CA HIS A 356 32.78 28.79 -32.91
C HIS A 356 33.14 30.07 -32.11
N GLU A 357 33.19 31.22 -32.73
CA GLU A 357 33.55 32.47 -32.07
C GLU A 357 32.52 32.89 -31.04
N GLY A 358 32.99 33.35 -29.89
CA GLY A 358 32.13 33.79 -28.80
C GLY A 358 31.41 32.71 -28.02
N LEU A 359 31.67 31.44 -28.29
CA LEU A 359 31.06 30.30 -27.60
C LEU A 359 31.80 29.97 -26.30
N ALA A 360 31.06 29.66 -25.25
CA ALA A 360 31.58 29.11 -24.01
C ALA A 360 31.90 27.59 -24.14
N ASP A 361 32.73 27.06 -23.22
CA ASP A 361 33.15 25.66 -23.24
C ASP A 361 31.96 24.67 -23.28
N PHE A 362 30.87 24.99 -22.59
CA PHE A 362 29.67 24.14 -22.58
C PHE A 362 28.91 24.18 -23.90
N GLU A 363 28.93 25.33 -24.60
CA GLU A 363 28.28 25.47 -25.91
C GLU A 363 29.06 24.72 -27.00
N LEU A 364 30.39 24.78 -26.94
CA LEU A 364 31.25 23.97 -27.80
C LEU A 364 30.97 22.47 -27.58
N LYS A 365 30.84 22.05 -26.31
CA LYS A 365 30.50 20.66 -25.99
C LYS A 365 29.11 20.28 -26.48
N PHE A 366 28.14 21.19 -26.39
CA PHE A 366 26.78 20.96 -26.88
C PHE A 366 26.77 20.82 -28.42
N ILE A 367 27.52 21.65 -29.14
CA ILE A 367 27.70 21.54 -30.60
C ILE A 367 28.35 20.19 -30.95
N GLU A 368 29.41 19.77 -30.24
CA GLU A 368 30.00 18.42 -30.42
C GLU A 368 28.98 17.30 -30.20
N MET A 369 28.08 17.43 -29.21
CA MET A 369 27.04 16.43 -28.98
C MET A 369 26.03 16.37 -30.14
N ILE A 370 25.74 17.50 -30.80
CA ILE A 370 24.81 17.59 -31.93
C ILE A 370 25.43 17.02 -33.21
N PHE A 371 26.63 17.53 -33.58
CA PHE A 371 27.26 17.34 -34.90
C PHE A 371 28.26 16.17 -34.93
N ASP A 372 28.72 15.69 -33.75
CA ASP A 372 29.89 14.80 -33.65
C ASP A 372 31.12 15.45 -34.28
N GLN A 373 31.57 15.01 -35.45
CA GLN A 373 32.71 15.56 -36.18
C GLN A 373 32.30 16.32 -37.47
N GLU A 374 31.01 16.36 -37.75
CA GLU A 374 30.49 17.00 -38.95
C GLU A 374 30.28 18.53 -38.72
N THR A 375 30.22 19.33 -39.76
CA THR A 375 29.86 20.75 -39.68
C THR A 375 28.47 21.05 -40.21
N GLU A 376 27.88 20.09 -40.91
CA GLU A 376 26.55 20.15 -41.48
C GLU A 376 25.85 18.79 -41.33
N ILE A 377 24.64 18.80 -40.77
CA ILE A 377 23.86 17.56 -40.55
C ILE A 377 22.38 17.80 -40.86
N ARG A 378 21.68 16.75 -41.23
CA ARG A 378 20.21 16.81 -41.28
C ARG A 378 19.63 16.84 -39.85
N ILE A 379 18.53 17.54 -39.71
CA ILE A 379 17.86 17.59 -38.37
C ILE A 379 17.44 16.20 -37.85
N SER A 380 17.19 15.23 -38.72
CA SER A 380 16.89 13.85 -38.37
C SER A 380 18.12 13.07 -37.83
N GLU A 381 19.32 13.62 -37.99
CA GLU A 381 20.58 13.02 -37.56
C GLU A 381 21.22 13.70 -36.35
N VAL A 382 20.50 14.70 -35.78
CA VAL A 382 20.91 15.38 -34.56
C VAL A 382 21.08 14.35 -33.44
N PHE A 383 22.21 14.41 -32.73
CA PHE A 383 22.60 13.44 -31.69
C PHE A 383 22.80 12.00 -32.15
N SER A 384 23.02 11.75 -33.45
CA SER A 384 23.11 10.41 -34.03
C SER A 384 24.21 9.53 -33.41
N LYS A 385 25.25 10.11 -32.81
CA LYS A 385 26.30 9.37 -32.07
C LYS A 385 25.76 8.56 -30.88
N TYR A 386 24.56 8.86 -30.38
CA TYR A 386 23.90 8.10 -29.32
C TYR A 386 22.81 7.15 -29.84
N LYS A 387 22.57 7.15 -31.15
CA LYS A 387 21.52 6.35 -31.79
C LYS A 387 21.88 4.85 -31.79
N ILE A 388 20.97 4.03 -31.29
CA ILE A 388 21.05 2.57 -31.40
C ILE A 388 19.75 2.03 -31.97
N ASN A 389 19.85 0.94 -32.74
CA ASN A 389 18.66 0.29 -33.26
C ASN A 389 18.18 -0.78 -32.26
N GLN A 390 17.36 -0.33 -31.30
CA GLN A 390 16.79 -1.19 -30.27
C GLN A 390 16.05 -2.41 -30.84
N ALA A 391 15.29 -2.23 -31.93
CA ALA A 391 14.50 -3.31 -32.52
C ALA A 391 15.38 -4.41 -33.08
N THR A 392 16.46 -4.05 -33.79
CA THR A 392 17.44 -5.01 -34.32
C THR A 392 18.18 -5.72 -33.18
N LEU A 393 18.67 -4.96 -32.19
CA LEU A 393 19.38 -5.52 -31.03
C LEU A 393 18.50 -6.45 -30.20
N LYS A 394 17.19 -6.14 -30.06
CA LYS A 394 16.22 -7.02 -29.38
C LYS A 394 16.01 -8.33 -30.14
N LYS A 395 15.97 -8.28 -31.48
CA LYS A 395 15.88 -9.48 -32.31
C LYS A 395 17.14 -10.34 -32.17
N ASP A 396 18.33 -9.71 -32.24
CA ASP A 396 19.62 -10.38 -32.09
C ASP A 396 19.79 -10.97 -30.68
N PHE A 397 19.33 -10.28 -29.64
CA PHE A 397 19.35 -10.76 -28.25
C PHE A 397 18.51 -12.04 -28.08
N ARG A 398 17.32 -12.08 -28.71
CA ARG A 398 16.46 -13.27 -28.70
C ARG A 398 17.08 -14.44 -29.51
N ALA A 399 17.77 -14.14 -30.57
CA ALA A 399 18.44 -15.14 -31.42
C ALA A 399 19.77 -15.63 -30.82
N ALA A 400 20.34 -14.92 -29.86
CA ALA A 400 21.63 -15.26 -29.24
C ALA A 400 21.57 -16.58 -28.47
N LYS A 401 22.47 -17.49 -28.80
CA LYS A 401 22.52 -18.84 -28.24
C LYS A 401 23.35 -18.93 -26.95
N THR A 402 24.26 -17.98 -26.71
CA THR A 402 25.14 -17.94 -25.54
C THR A 402 24.99 -16.65 -24.75
N ASP A 403 25.24 -16.72 -23.43
CA ASP A 403 25.21 -15.55 -22.58
C ASP A 403 26.27 -14.52 -22.95
N THR A 404 27.43 -14.96 -23.42
CA THR A 404 28.47 -14.08 -23.95
C THR A 404 27.98 -13.24 -25.13
N GLN A 405 27.15 -13.81 -26.02
CA GLN A 405 26.57 -13.05 -27.15
C GLN A 405 25.53 -12.03 -26.62
N ARG A 406 24.74 -12.41 -25.65
CA ARG A 406 23.77 -11.52 -24.99
C ARG A 406 24.44 -10.37 -24.26
N ASP A 407 25.52 -10.65 -23.55
CA ASP A 407 26.31 -9.64 -22.84
C ASP A 407 26.97 -8.64 -23.79
N ARG A 408 27.42 -9.06 -24.96
CA ARG A 408 27.92 -8.15 -26.01
C ARG A 408 26.81 -7.19 -26.46
N ILE A 409 25.58 -7.66 -26.62
CA ILE A 409 24.44 -6.79 -26.99
C ILE A 409 24.10 -5.81 -25.87
N ARG A 410 24.02 -6.28 -24.61
CA ARG A 410 23.83 -5.39 -23.45
C ARG A 410 24.93 -4.34 -23.35
N LYS A 411 26.16 -4.72 -23.66
CA LYS A 411 27.33 -3.83 -23.65
C LYS A 411 27.14 -2.65 -24.60
N VAL A 412 26.56 -2.84 -25.78
CA VAL A 412 26.28 -1.75 -26.72
C VAL A 412 25.43 -0.68 -26.05
N GLY A 413 24.34 -1.06 -25.34
CA GLY A 413 23.53 -0.12 -24.59
C GLY A 413 24.28 0.56 -23.44
N SER A 414 25.07 -0.20 -22.69
CA SER A 414 25.91 0.30 -21.60
C SER A 414 27.00 1.28 -22.06
N ASP A 415 27.61 1.01 -23.19
CA ASP A 415 28.65 1.89 -23.77
C ASP A 415 28.04 3.24 -24.17
N VAL A 416 26.87 3.24 -24.81
CA VAL A 416 26.16 4.48 -25.16
C VAL A 416 25.67 5.24 -23.92
N GLN A 417 25.19 4.56 -22.89
CA GLN A 417 24.87 5.20 -21.61
C GLN A 417 26.08 5.86 -20.97
N SER A 418 27.22 5.18 -20.98
CA SER A 418 28.46 5.70 -20.41
C SER A 418 28.97 6.92 -21.20
N LEU A 419 28.86 6.89 -22.54
CA LEU A 419 29.17 8.02 -23.41
C LEU A 419 28.27 9.22 -23.10
N LEU A 420 26.96 9.01 -23.07
CA LEU A 420 25.98 10.06 -22.79
C LEU A 420 26.16 10.66 -21.39
N LYS A 421 26.38 9.80 -20.39
CA LYS A 421 26.66 10.26 -19.02
C LYS A 421 27.93 11.11 -18.93
N ARG A 422 29.02 10.69 -19.60
CA ARG A 422 30.28 11.44 -19.66
C ARG A 422 30.07 12.81 -20.31
N ASP A 423 29.35 12.85 -21.43
CA ASP A 423 29.10 14.10 -22.17
C ASP A 423 28.18 15.04 -21.38
N ALA A 424 27.15 14.51 -20.71
CA ALA A 424 26.28 15.27 -19.78
C ALA A 424 27.06 15.84 -18.59
N GLN A 425 28.01 15.09 -18.03
CA GLN A 425 28.86 15.59 -16.94
C GLN A 425 29.82 16.70 -17.41
N GLN A 426 30.39 16.58 -18.60
CA GLN A 426 31.22 17.62 -19.17
C GLN A 426 30.42 18.90 -19.43
N LEU A 427 29.20 18.74 -19.98
CA LEU A 427 28.27 19.84 -20.21
C LEU A 427 27.90 20.54 -18.89
N SER A 428 27.55 19.76 -17.83
CA SER A 428 27.25 20.30 -16.50
C SER A 428 28.41 21.10 -15.91
N LYS A 429 29.63 20.56 -15.97
CA LYS A 429 30.83 21.24 -15.49
C LYS A 429 31.12 22.54 -16.26
N GLY A 430 30.93 22.53 -17.56
CA GLY A 430 31.08 23.72 -18.39
C GLY A 430 30.08 24.82 -18.03
N VAL A 431 28.80 24.45 -17.79
CA VAL A 431 27.77 25.38 -17.34
C VAL A 431 28.07 25.93 -15.94
N GLU A 432 28.54 25.09 -15.01
CA GLU A 432 28.92 25.50 -13.65
C GLU A 432 30.09 26.49 -13.66
N LYS A 433 31.08 26.26 -14.54
CA LYS A 433 32.19 27.19 -14.77
C LYS A 433 31.69 28.55 -15.30
N GLU A 434 30.73 28.56 -16.22
CA GLU A 434 30.18 29.82 -16.76
C GLU A 434 29.33 30.55 -15.72
N ILE A 435 28.52 29.82 -14.90
CA ILE A 435 27.79 30.41 -13.74
C ILE A 435 28.79 31.15 -12.82
N THR A 436 29.92 30.51 -12.50
CA THR A 436 30.95 31.12 -11.65
C THR A 436 31.62 32.31 -12.32
N LYS A 437 31.92 32.27 -13.62
CA LYS A 437 32.51 33.36 -14.38
C LYS A 437 31.58 34.58 -14.47
N LEU A 438 30.27 34.32 -14.60
CA LEU A 438 29.25 35.39 -14.64
C LEU A 438 28.93 35.94 -13.24
N GLY A 439 29.51 35.36 -12.17
CA GLY A 439 29.28 35.79 -10.79
C GLY A 439 27.83 35.63 -10.33
N LEU A 440 27.10 34.68 -10.91
CA LEU A 440 25.71 34.43 -10.53
C LEU A 440 25.62 33.93 -9.07
N PRO A 441 24.69 34.47 -8.28
CA PRO A 441 24.52 34.01 -6.90
C PRO A 441 23.93 32.60 -6.84
N SER A 442 24.13 31.92 -5.72
CA SER A 442 23.43 30.68 -5.45
C SER A 442 21.95 30.96 -5.16
N TYR A 443 21.07 30.49 -6.03
CA TYR A 443 19.62 30.61 -5.86
C TYR A 443 19.02 29.51 -5.00
N PHE A 444 19.85 28.55 -4.59
CA PHE A 444 19.46 27.41 -3.77
C PHE A 444 20.32 27.30 -2.53
N ARG A 445 19.75 26.70 -1.51
CA ARG A 445 20.42 26.39 -0.25
C ARG A 445 20.08 24.98 0.21
N ASP A 446 20.92 24.41 1.01
CA ASP A 446 20.64 23.17 1.73
C ASP A 446 19.69 23.41 2.91
N LEU A 447 19.19 22.33 3.48
CA LEU A 447 18.40 22.36 4.70
C LEU A 447 19.23 22.94 5.86
N SER A 448 18.67 23.87 6.59
CA SER A 448 19.27 24.31 7.84
C SER A 448 19.17 23.22 8.91
N GLU A 449 20.03 23.25 9.91
CA GLU A 449 20.00 22.30 11.05
C GLU A 449 18.62 22.22 11.72
N LYS A 450 17.91 23.36 11.83
CA LYS A 450 16.56 23.43 12.40
C LYS A 450 15.54 22.71 11.52
N GLU A 451 15.61 22.89 10.21
CA GLU A 451 14.70 22.24 9.25
C GLU A 451 14.96 20.73 9.19
N GLU A 452 16.23 20.32 9.24
CA GLU A 452 16.61 18.92 9.33
C GLU A 452 16.11 18.28 10.64
N ALA A 453 16.22 19.01 11.77
CA ALA A 453 15.69 18.57 13.06
C ALA A 453 14.17 18.41 13.03
N PHE A 454 13.42 19.32 12.41
CA PHE A 454 11.97 19.19 12.24
C PHE A 454 11.61 17.94 11.43
N SER A 455 12.32 17.71 10.31
CA SER A 455 12.11 16.52 9.49
C SER A 455 12.40 15.23 10.27
N LYS A 456 13.55 15.16 10.96
CA LYS A 456 13.94 13.99 11.76
C LYS A 456 12.95 13.72 12.90
N THR A 457 12.52 14.75 13.61
CA THR A 457 11.57 14.63 14.73
C THR A 457 10.21 14.16 14.23
N GLY A 458 9.71 14.74 13.12
CA GLY A 458 8.46 14.31 12.50
C GLY A 458 8.51 12.83 12.08
N CYS A 459 9.60 12.41 11.42
CA CYS A 459 9.79 11.01 11.02
C CYS A 459 9.87 10.05 12.22
N ALA A 460 10.59 10.45 13.29
CA ALA A 460 10.72 9.62 14.48
C ALA A 460 9.38 9.41 15.20
N LEU A 461 8.59 10.47 15.36
CA LEU A 461 7.25 10.35 15.96
C LEU A 461 6.32 9.47 15.13
N HIS A 462 6.34 9.60 13.80
CA HIS A 462 5.56 8.73 12.92
C HIS A 462 5.99 7.27 13.03
N PHE A 463 7.30 7.00 13.08
CA PHE A 463 7.81 5.65 13.27
C PHE A 463 7.29 5.03 14.57
N TRP A 464 7.30 5.76 15.68
CA TRP A 464 6.79 5.27 16.96
C TRP A 464 5.29 4.99 16.93
N ILE A 465 4.50 5.85 16.24
CA ILE A 465 3.05 5.60 16.05
C ILE A 465 2.83 4.29 15.29
N LEU A 466 3.54 4.12 14.16
CA LEU A 466 3.46 2.90 13.35
C LEU A 466 3.84 1.66 14.17
N LEU A 467 4.90 1.76 14.97
CA LEU A 467 5.36 0.65 15.80
C LEU A 467 4.33 0.27 16.87
N ILE A 468 3.75 1.26 17.57
CA ILE A 468 2.71 1.03 18.60
C ILE A 468 1.49 0.36 17.98
N LEU A 469 1.01 0.87 16.84
CA LEU A 469 -0.15 0.31 16.15
C LEU A 469 0.14 -1.10 15.61
N PHE A 470 1.34 -1.32 15.06
CA PHE A 470 1.74 -2.64 14.56
C PHE A 470 1.85 -3.68 15.69
N VAL A 471 2.52 -3.34 16.79
CA VAL A 471 2.64 -4.23 17.95
C VAL A 471 1.26 -4.54 18.55
N SER A 472 0.38 -3.52 18.63
CA SER A 472 -1.00 -3.71 19.07
C SER A 472 -1.76 -4.66 18.14
N MET A 473 -1.59 -4.50 16.83
CA MET A 473 -2.21 -5.37 15.83
C MET A 473 -1.72 -6.82 15.96
N CYS A 474 -0.40 -7.03 16.07
CA CYS A 474 0.16 -8.37 16.27
C CYS A 474 -0.37 -9.03 17.55
N PHE A 475 -0.39 -8.29 18.66
CA PHE A 475 -0.93 -8.82 19.91
C PHE A 475 -2.40 -9.24 19.80
N LEU A 476 -3.19 -8.42 19.11
CA LEU A 476 -4.62 -8.71 18.91
C LEU A 476 -4.82 -9.88 17.93
N SER A 477 -3.99 -10.03 16.90
CA SER A 477 -4.06 -11.14 15.93
C SER A 477 -3.76 -12.49 16.58
N PHE A 478 -2.72 -12.55 17.39
CA PHE A 478 -2.30 -13.79 18.03
C PHE A 478 -3.20 -14.21 19.19
N GLY A 479 -3.91 -13.25 19.81
CA GLY A 479 -4.68 -13.52 21.03
C GLY A 479 -6.20 -13.58 20.89
N PHE A 480 -6.79 -12.97 19.87
CA PHE A 480 -8.22 -12.62 19.92
C PHE A 480 -9.02 -12.74 18.59
N GLY A 481 -8.48 -13.40 17.58
CA GLY A 481 -9.23 -13.89 16.40
C GLY A 481 -10.13 -12.88 15.67
N SER A 482 -11.31 -13.32 15.31
CA SER A 482 -12.17 -12.75 14.27
C SER A 482 -12.89 -11.42 14.56
N TYR A 483 -12.99 -10.96 15.81
CA TYR A 483 -13.75 -9.74 16.15
C TYR A 483 -13.07 -8.41 15.78
N LEU A 484 -11.88 -8.47 15.23
CA LEU A 484 -11.01 -7.32 15.02
C LEU A 484 -10.96 -6.80 13.58
N SER A 485 -11.76 -7.31 12.67
CA SER A 485 -11.75 -6.90 11.26
C SER A 485 -11.95 -5.39 11.07
N SER A 486 -12.84 -4.78 11.82
CA SER A 486 -13.05 -3.32 11.78
C SER A 486 -11.88 -2.54 12.41
N PHE A 487 -11.26 -3.04 13.48
CA PHE A 487 -10.07 -2.42 14.07
C PHE A 487 -8.86 -2.51 13.13
N TYR A 488 -8.68 -3.64 12.46
CA TYR A 488 -7.67 -3.81 11.41
C TYR A 488 -7.88 -2.82 10.25
N PHE A 489 -9.11 -2.68 9.78
CA PHE A 489 -9.45 -1.73 8.72
C PHE A 489 -9.07 -0.30 9.09
N TRP A 490 -9.47 0.18 10.27
CA TRP A 490 -9.14 1.52 10.74
C TRP A 490 -7.65 1.71 10.98
N THR A 491 -6.96 0.69 11.49
CA THR A 491 -5.50 0.73 11.70
C THR A 491 -4.76 0.82 10.37
N ILE A 492 -5.12 0.01 9.39
CA ILE A 492 -4.55 0.04 8.04
C ILE A 492 -4.83 1.38 7.36
N LEU A 493 -6.03 1.91 7.47
CA LEU A 493 -6.39 3.23 6.93
C LEU A 493 -5.55 4.35 7.57
N CYS A 494 -5.36 4.34 8.88
CA CYS A 494 -4.47 5.27 9.57
C CYS A 494 -3.01 5.12 9.13
N LEU A 495 -2.53 3.90 8.93
CA LEU A 495 -1.19 3.63 8.42
C LEU A 495 -1.00 4.21 7.01
N ILE A 496 -1.96 4.02 6.11
CA ILE A 496 -1.93 4.58 4.75
C ILE A 496 -1.93 6.12 4.80
N LEU A 497 -2.77 6.73 5.61
CA LEU A 497 -2.82 8.19 5.78
C LEU A 497 -1.51 8.75 6.34
N LEU A 498 -0.81 8.01 7.20
CA LEU A 498 0.50 8.38 7.73
C LEU A 498 1.63 8.29 6.70
N PHE A 499 1.49 7.47 5.66
CA PHE A 499 2.46 7.38 4.57
C PHE A 499 2.47 8.63 3.67
N ILE A 500 1.36 9.34 3.55
CA ILE A 500 1.25 10.52 2.70
C ILE A 500 2.21 11.64 3.14
N PRO A 501 2.22 12.08 4.41
CA PRO A 501 3.20 13.06 4.90
C PRO A 501 4.65 12.59 4.72
N PHE A 502 4.93 11.33 5.04
CA PHE A 502 6.27 10.76 4.88
C PHE A 502 6.76 10.81 3.43
N TYR A 503 5.90 10.43 2.47
CA TYR A 503 6.21 10.52 1.04
C TYR A 503 6.47 11.97 0.60
N ILE A 504 5.64 12.91 1.05
CA ILE A 504 5.79 14.33 0.73
C ILE A 504 7.15 14.85 1.20
N VAL A 505 7.57 14.51 2.42
CA VAL A 505 8.87 14.94 2.96
C VAL A 505 10.05 14.26 2.29
N MET A 506 9.98 12.98 2.02
CA MET A 506 11.04 12.30 1.27
C MET A 506 11.25 12.94 -0.10
N LYS A 507 10.16 13.34 -0.76
CA LYS A 507 10.20 14.03 -2.04
C LYS A 507 10.73 15.47 -1.94
N LEU A 508 10.36 16.20 -0.88
CA LEU A 508 10.87 17.56 -0.63
C LEU A 508 12.34 17.59 -0.20
N ARG A 509 12.86 16.50 0.35
CA ARG A 509 14.25 16.38 0.77
C ARG A 509 15.23 16.22 -0.40
N GLU A 510 14.77 15.82 -1.58
CA GLU A 510 15.58 15.68 -2.79
C GLU A 510 15.77 17.01 -3.54
N ASP A 511 14.94 18.02 -3.25
CA ASP A 511 14.98 19.31 -3.93
C ASP A 511 15.75 20.33 -3.05
N HIS A 512 16.79 20.96 -3.60
CA HIS A 512 17.44 22.10 -2.94
C HIS A 512 16.44 23.23 -2.73
N LEU A 513 16.48 23.86 -1.57
CA LEU A 513 15.53 24.89 -1.18
C LEU A 513 15.86 26.22 -1.83
N GLN A 514 14.85 27.06 -2.01
CA GLN A 514 15.03 28.43 -2.45
C GLN A 514 15.89 29.22 -1.47
N SER A 515 16.97 29.85 -1.95
CA SER A 515 17.75 30.81 -1.15
C SER A 515 16.90 32.05 -0.87
N LEU A 516 16.91 32.50 0.37
CA LEU A 516 16.19 33.71 0.77
C LEU A 516 17.04 34.98 0.59
N GLU A 517 18.35 34.84 0.42
CA GLU A 517 19.28 35.95 0.26
C GLU A 517 19.20 36.61 -1.12
N ASN A 518 18.80 35.84 -2.15
CA ASN A 518 18.75 36.31 -3.54
C ASN A 518 17.33 36.28 -4.11
N LEU A 519 16.33 36.64 -3.30
CA LEU A 519 14.93 36.62 -3.71
C LEU A 519 14.59 37.64 -4.78
N ASP A 520 15.17 38.84 -4.70
CA ASP A 520 14.85 39.93 -5.65
C ASP A 520 15.21 39.53 -7.07
N SER A 521 16.41 39.01 -7.31
CA SER A 521 16.80 38.50 -8.61
C SER A 521 15.95 37.33 -9.08
N GLN A 522 15.54 36.43 -8.19
CA GLN A 522 14.60 35.35 -8.55
C GLN A 522 13.22 35.91 -8.91
N PHE A 523 12.77 36.96 -8.22
CA PHE A 523 11.49 37.63 -8.50
C PHE A 523 11.49 38.37 -9.84
N GLU A 524 12.62 38.96 -10.21
CA GLU A 524 12.78 39.59 -11.54
C GLU A 524 12.61 38.55 -12.66
N TRP A 525 13.25 37.36 -12.54
CA TRP A 525 13.07 36.29 -13.51
C TRP A 525 11.63 35.74 -13.51
N MET A 526 10.97 35.66 -12.35
CA MET A 526 9.55 35.32 -12.29
C MET A 526 8.66 36.36 -12.94
N ALA A 527 8.98 37.66 -12.77
CA ALA A 527 8.26 38.77 -13.41
C ALA A 527 8.41 38.73 -14.93
N PHE A 528 9.63 38.47 -15.42
CA PHE A 528 9.89 38.30 -16.85
C PHE A 528 9.13 37.10 -17.42
N ARG A 529 9.12 35.98 -16.73
CA ARG A 529 8.33 34.83 -17.13
C ARG A 529 6.83 35.14 -17.13
N ASN A 530 6.29 35.80 -16.10
CA ASN A 530 4.90 36.25 -16.07
C ASN A 530 4.53 37.13 -17.29
N MET A 531 5.46 37.98 -17.75
CA MET A 531 5.29 38.77 -18.96
C MET A 531 5.15 37.85 -20.17
N ILE A 532 6.08 36.91 -20.39
CA ILE A 532 6.03 35.96 -21.52
C ILE A 532 4.72 35.16 -21.51
N GLU A 533 4.29 34.67 -20.36
CA GLU A 533 3.02 33.93 -20.21
C GLU A 533 1.79 34.80 -20.50
N SER A 534 1.92 36.12 -20.39
CA SER A 534 0.85 37.12 -20.64
C SER A 534 0.79 37.63 -22.08
N ILE A 535 1.81 37.42 -22.90
CA ILE A 535 1.89 37.90 -24.28
C ILE A 535 0.62 37.60 -25.10
N PRO A 536 -0.03 36.41 -24.97
CA PRO A 536 -1.27 36.14 -25.68
C PRO A 536 -2.43 37.10 -25.39
N ASN A 537 -2.34 37.88 -24.32
CA ASN A 537 -3.37 38.83 -23.89
C ASN A 537 -2.94 40.28 -24.09
N PHE A 538 -1.81 40.54 -24.76
CA PHE A 538 -1.31 41.88 -25.03
C PHE A 538 -2.11 42.56 -26.16
N ASN A 539 -2.35 43.86 -26.02
CA ASN A 539 -2.88 44.67 -27.09
C ASN A 539 -1.76 45.09 -28.08
N GLN A 540 -2.14 45.68 -29.22
CA GLN A 540 -1.20 46.07 -30.28
C GLN A 540 -0.09 47.00 -29.76
N ALA A 541 -0.43 47.99 -28.94
CA ALA A 541 0.55 48.97 -28.42
C ALA A 541 1.55 48.30 -27.45
N GLU A 542 1.10 47.35 -26.64
CA GLU A 542 1.99 46.56 -25.78
C GLU A 542 2.95 45.70 -26.59
N LEU A 543 2.46 45.05 -27.67
CA LEU A 543 3.30 44.26 -28.57
C LEU A 543 4.34 45.12 -29.32
N GLU A 544 3.95 46.28 -29.81
CA GLU A 544 4.86 47.21 -30.52
C GLU A 544 5.91 47.83 -29.58
N SER A 545 5.65 47.91 -28.29
CA SER A 545 6.60 48.42 -27.30
C SER A 545 7.76 47.46 -26.99
N VAL A 546 7.66 46.20 -27.38
CA VAL A 546 8.69 45.18 -27.12
C VAL A 546 9.74 45.18 -28.22
N VAL A 547 10.98 45.44 -27.88
CA VAL A 547 12.09 45.57 -28.84
C VAL A 547 12.87 44.29 -29.07
N LEU A 548 12.99 43.43 -28.07
CA LEU A 548 13.87 42.25 -28.08
C LEU A 548 13.13 40.94 -28.38
N TRP A 549 12.30 40.91 -29.43
CA TRP A 549 11.48 39.75 -29.75
C TRP A 549 12.29 38.45 -29.98
N ASN A 550 13.45 38.52 -30.61
CA ASN A 550 14.35 37.42 -30.81
C ASN A 550 14.76 36.76 -29.45
N ARG A 551 15.20 37.55 -28.47
CA ARG A 551 15.56 37.06 -27.14
C ARG A 551 14.35 36.55 -26.37
N ILE A 552 13.20 37.24 -26.46
CA ILE A 552 11.96 36.79 -25.84
C ILE A 552 11.53 35.45 -26.41
N LEU A 553 11.70 35.21 -27.72
CA LEU A 553 11.34 33.92 -28.32
C LEU A 553 12.22 32.76 -27.82
N VAL A 554 13.52 33.02 -27.60
CA VAL A 554 14.42 32.04 -26.97
C VAL A 554 13.91 31.65 -25.59
N TYR A 555 13.59 32.62 -24.73
CA TYR A 555 13.07 32.32 -23.38
C TYR A 555 11.63 31.78 -23.42
N ALA A 556 10.78 32.24 -24.36
CA ALA A 556 9.45 31.65 -24.55
C ALA A 556 9.52 30.19 -24.95
N THR A 557 10.55 29.80 -25.73
CA THR A 557 10.83 28.39 -26.05
C THR A 557 11.19 27.61 -24.79
N LEU A 558 12.11 28.11 -23.97
CA LEU A 558 12.47 27.51 -22.69
C LEU A 558 11.26 27.29 -21.78
N TYR A 559 10.37 28.30 -21.70
CA TYR A 559 9.15 28.23 -20.87
C TYR A 559 7.97 27.51 -21.56
N GLY A 560 8.17 26.93 -22.75
CA GLY A 560 7.14 26.18 -23.46
C GLY A 560 5.99 27.02 -23.99
N GLN A 561 6.21 28.33 -24.17
CA GLN A 561 5.23 29.31 -24.68
C GLN A 561 5.49 29.72 -26.13
N ALA A 562 6.58 29.23 -26.75
CA ALA A 562 7.01 29.65 -28.09
C ALA A 562 5.88 29.62 -29.14
N LYS A 563 5.10 28.55 -29.20
CA LYS A 563 3.99 28.42 -30.15
C LYS A 563 2.95 29.52 -29.98
N LYS A 564 2.57 29.85 -28.75
CA LYS A 564 1.58 30.90 -28.47
C LYS A 564 2.13 32.30 -28.83
N VAL A 565 3.39 32.54 -28.44
CA VAL A 565 4.06 33.81 -28.75
C VAL A 565 4.20 33.99 -30.27
N SER A 566 4.67 32.97 -30.98
CA SER A 566 4.80 33.02 -32.46
C SER A 566 3.46 33.26 -33.17
N GLN A 567 2.37 32.64 -32.69
CA GLN A 567 1.02 32.86 -33.23
C GLN A 567 0.55 34.31 -33.03
N VAL A 568 0.85 34.91 -31.87
CA VAL A 568 0.52 36.32 -31.59
C VAL A 568 1.32 37.23 -32.50
N LEU A 569 2.63 37.03 -32.62
CA LEU A 569 3.50 37.82 -33.50
C LEU A 569 3.00 37.77 -34.96
N GLN A 570 2.64 36.59 -35.42
CA GLN A 570 2.12 36.38 -36.78
C GLN A 570 0.76 37.06 -36.98
N SER A 571 -0.18 36.91 -36.02
CA SER A 571 -1.53 37.49 -36.12
C SER A 571 -1.52 39.03 -36.11
N HIS A 572 -0.56 39.63 -35.42
CA HIS A 572 -0.37 41.08 -35.34
C HIS A 572 0.67 41.63 -36.34
N GLN A 573 1.20 40.79 -37.24
CA GLN A 573 2.18 41.15 -38.26
C GLN A 573 3.45 41.82 -37.68
N ILE A 574 3.86 41.39 -36.48
CA ILE A 574 5.10 41.87 -35.85
C ILE A 574 6.28 41.20 -36.53
N SER A 575 7.18 42.00 -37.16
CA SER A 575 8.38 41.47 -37.75
C SER A 575 9.46 41.24 -36.67
N VAL A 576 10.10 40.10 -36.72
CA VAL A 576 11.22 39.77 -35.84
C VAL A 576 12.49 39.75 -36.68
N PRO A 577 13.62 40.28 -36.22
CA PRO A 577 14.83 40.43 -37.01
C PRO A 577 15.62 39.10 -37.13
N TYR A 578 15.01 38.09 -37.71
CA TYR A 578 15.68 36.85 -38.14
C TYR A 578 15.81 36.85 -39.67
N GLU A 579 16.93 36.37 -40.19
CA GLU A 579 17.13 36.22 -41.64
C GLU A 579 16.07 35.32 -42.30
N ASP A 580 15.66 34.26 -41.61
CA ASP A 580 14.61 33.34 -42.05
C ASP A 580 13.57 33.13 -40.94
N TRP A 581 12.65 34.09 -40.82
CA TRP A 581 11.57 34.06 -39.84
C TRP A 581 10.66 32.84 -40.00
N ASP A 582 10.39 32.40 -41.22
CA ASP A 582 9.52 31.26 -41.49
C ASP A 582 10.12 29.97 -40.95
N THR A 583 11.42 29.81 -41.04
CA THR A 583 12.14 28.65 -40.47
C THR A 583 12.15 28.71 -38.94
N VAL A 584 12.34 29.87 -38.32
CA VAL A 584 12.25 30.05 -36.87
C VAL A 584 10.83 29.75 -36.37
N LEU A 585 9.82 30.24 -37.08
CA LEU A 585 8.42 29.99 -36.78
C LEU A 585 8.09 28.48 -36.87
N TRP A 586 8.59 27.81 -37.92
CA TRP A 586 8.46 26.36 -38.06
C TRP A 586 9.15 25.63 -36.91
N LEU A 587 10.37 25.99 -36.51
CA LEU A 587 11.10 25.42 -35.40
C LEU A 587 10.32 25.54 -34.10
N THR A 588 9.73 26.70 -33.83
CA THR A 588 9.06 26.97 -32.54
C THR A 588 7.62 26.49 -32.48
N SER A 589 6.92 26.30 -33.61
CA SER A 589 5.51 25.95 -33.69
C SER A 589 5.25 24.48 -34.03
N SER A 590 6.20 23.80 -34.63
CA SER A 590 6.04 22.41 -35.07
C SER A 590 6.23 21.41 -33.91
N PRO A 591 5.26 20.50 -33.64
CA PRO A 591 5.37 19.56 -32.53
C PRO A 591 6.34 18.39 -32.80
N ASN A 592 6.87 18.25 -34.01
CA ASN A 592 7.66 17.09 -34.45
C ASN A 592 9.05 17.47 -34.96
N THR A 593 9.66 18.49 -34.39
CA THR A 593 11.05 18.81 -34.76
C THR A 593 12.03 17.92 -34.02
N TYR A 594 12.84 17.19 -34.75
CA TYR A 594 13.99 16.44 -34.20
C TYR A 594 14.96 17.34 -33.41
N LEU A 595 14.76 18.66 -33.46
CA LEU A 595 15.55 19.64 -32.75
C LEU A 595 15.08 19.90 -31.32
N ASP A 596 14.01 19.28 -30.88
CA ASP A 596 13.69 19.24 -29.45
C ASP A 596 14.49 18.13 -28.76
N GLY A 597 14.68 18.23 -27.46
CA GLY A 597 15.44 17.22 -26.69
C GLY A 597 14.79 15.85 -26.62
N SER A 598 13.62 15.64 -27.23
CA SER A 598 12.92 14.36 -27.22
C SER A 598 13.72 13.27 -27.93
N THR A 599 14.46 13.62 -28.99
CA THR A 599 15.36 12.71 -29.70
C THR A 599 16.48 12.19 -28.79
N LEU A 600 17.14 13.09 -28.07
CA LEU A 600 18.20 12.72 -27.12
C LEU A 600 17.65 11.85 -25.98
N MET A 601 16.48 12.21 -25.45
CA MET A 601 15.79 11.43 -24.41
C MET A 601 15.39 10.03 -24.91
N SER A 602 14.95 9.92 -26.18
CA SER A 602 14.64 8.62 -26.79
C SER A 602 15.89 7.75 -26.90
N TYR A 603 17.01 8.30 -27.37
CA TYR A 603 18.27 7.53 -27.47
C TYR A 603 18.79 7.09 -26.08
N ALA A 604 18.61 7.94 -25.05
CA ALA A 604 18.90 7.55 -23.68
C ALA A 604 18.01 6.40 -23.19
N ALA A 605 16.71 6.44 -23.48
CA ALA A 605 15.77 5.38 -23.14
C ALA A 605 16.06 4.07 -23.88
N ASP A 606 16.37 4.14 -25.17
CA ASP A 606 16.76 2.98 -25.99
C ASP A 606 18.03 2.32 -25.46
N SER A 607 19.04 3.11 -25.11
CA SER A 607 20.30 2.59 -24.55
C SER A 607 20.08 1.90 -23.21
N TYR A 608 19.23 2.47 -22.34
CA TYR A 608 18.82 1.85 -21.06
C TYR A 608 18.08 0.53 -21.30
N SER A 609 17.12 0.52 -22.23
CA SER A 609 16.37 -0.67 -22.59
C SER A 609 17.28 -1.80 -23.07
N VAL A 610 18.24 -1.49 -23.95
CA VAL A 610 19.19 -2.49 -24.50
C VAL A 610 20.10 -3.03 -23.41
N SER A 611 20.63 -2.18 -22.53
CA SER A 611 21.50 -2.61 -21.42
C SER A 611 20.78 -3.50 -20.40
N SER A 612 19.45 -3.37 -20.28
CA SER A 612 18.61 -4.12 -19.33
C SER A 612 17.88 -5.32 -19.93
N PHE A 613 18.16 -5.72 -21.17
CA PHE A 613 17.52 -6.88 -21.79
C PHE A 613 17.69 -8.13 -20.92
N SER A 614 16.57 -8.80 -20.60
CA SER A 614 16.52 -10.06 -19.86
C SER A 614 15.68 -11.08 -20.62
N ILE A 615 16.02 -12.38 -20.43
CA ILE A 615 15.11 -13.44 -20.84
C ILE A 615 14.20 -13.69 -19.65
N ASN A 616 12.94 -13.31 -19.76
CA ASN A 616 11.93 -13.86 -18.88
C ASN A 616 11.72 -15.32 -19.29
N SER A 617 12.25 -16.24 -18.50
CA SER A 617 11.83 -17.64 -18.51
C SER A 617 10.45 -17.72 -17.87
N SER A 618 9.42 -17.30 -18.61
CA SER A 618 8.04 -17.66 -18.31
C SER A 618 7.78 -19.05 -18.88
N ASP A 619 8.35 -20.06 -18.23
CA ASP A 619 7.87 -21.45 -18.27
C ASP A 619 8.48 -22.15 -17.06
N GLY A 620 7.68 -22.21 -16.00
CA GLY A 620 8.00 -22.89 -14.76
C GLY A 620 6.80 -22.80 -13.84
N SER A 621 5.71 -23.49 -14.22
CA SER A 621 4.64 -23.83 -13.30
C SER A 621 5.23 -24.77 -12.23
N GLY A 622 5.68 -24.20 -11.13
CA GLY A 622 5.96 -24.89 -9.89
C GLY A 622 4.72 -24.79 -9.02
N GLY A 623 3.81 -25.73 -9.16
CA GLY A 623 2.75 -25.94 -8.21
C GLY A 623 3.40 -26.30 -6.87
N PHE A 624 3.19 -25.45 -5.87
CA PHE A 624 3.29 -25.85 -4.48
C PHE A 624 1.89 -26.25 -4.03
N ASP A 625 1.64 -27.56 -4.09
CA ASP A 625 0.63 -28.25 -3.31
C ASP A 625 1.01 -28.09 -1.85
N GLY A 626 0.34 -27.18 -1.17
CA GLY A 626 0.45 -26.90 0.27
C GLY A 626 -0.92 -27.07 0.91
N GLY A 627 -1.48 -28.27 0.86
CA GLY A 627 -2.57 -28.69 1.73
C GLY A 627 -2.08 -28.75 3.17
N GLY A 628 -2.17 -27.67 3.88
CA GLY A 628 -1.99 -27.61 5.33
C GLY A 628 -3.34 -27.63 6.00
N PHE A 629 -3.88 -28.81 6.27
CA PHE A 629 -4.87 -28.97 7.32
C PHE A 629 -4.16 -28.72 8.64
N SER A 630 -4.42 -27.56 9.25
CA SER A 630 -4.02 -27.37 10.63
C SER A 630 -4.92 -28.25 11.48
N ASP A 631 -4.34 -29.28 12.07
CA ASP A 631 -4.92 -30.02 13.18
C ASP A 631 -5.18 -29.07 14.34
N GLY A 632 -6.35 -28.46 14.35
CA GLY A 632 -6.88 -27.68 15.46
C GLY A 632 -7.44 -28.66 16.48
N GLY A 633 -6.73 -28.83 17.59
CA GLY A 633 -7.17 -29.66 18.69
C GLY A 633 -8.54 -29.27 19.21
N GLY A 634 -9.39 -30.24 19.27
CA GLY A 634 -10.53 -30.57 20.06
C GLY A 634 -11.36 -29.50 20.76
N GLY A 635 -12.14 -28.72 20.02
CA GLY A 635 -13.31 -28.01 20.51
C GLY A 635 -14.54 -28.41 19.70
N GLY A 636 -15.73 -28.00 20.14
CA GLY A 636 -16.95 -28.14 19.34
C GLY A 636 -16.92 -27.27 18.12
N GLY A 637 -16.97 -27.83 16.93
CA GLY A 637 -17.03 -27.12 15.65
C GLY A 637 -18.18 -27.59 14.78
N PHE A 638 -18.56 -26.85 13.79
CA PHE A 638 -19.60 -27.16 12.83
C PHE A 638 -19.42 -26.39 11.55
N GLY A 639 -19.82 -26.99 10.43
CA GLY A 639 -19.79 -26.41 9.10
C GLY A 639 -20.47 -27.29 8.07
N ALA A 640 -20.27 -26.96 6.78
CA ALA A 640 -20.83 -27.70 5.66
C ALA A 640 -19.82 -27.86 4.52
N PHE A 641 -20.05 -28.88 3.68
CA PHE A 641 -19.18 -29.23 2.56
C PHE A 641 -19.96 -29.70 1.32
#